data_9e9d3ddaa66bcd8d607868124b973ca5
#
_entry.id   9e9d3ddaa66bcd8d607868124b973ca5
#
_cell.length_a   1.000
_cell.length_b   1.000
_cell.length_c   1.000
_cell.angle_alpha   90.00
_cell.angle_beta   90.00
_cell.angle_gamma   90.00
#
_symmetry.space_group_name_H-M   'P 1'
#
loop_
_entity.id
_entity.type
_entity.pdbx_description
1 polymer ?
#
loop_
_entity_poly.entity_id
_entity_poly.type
_entity_poly.pdbx_seq_one_letter_code
_entity_poly.pdbx_strand_id
1 'polypeptide(L)'
;LATWKSNTYEGRYLQLTITESVNAKTNKSTLTWTLQSIGGSVNYYTVDATTVTINGTQVYYKARTYWDSYEFPAAKGSVSGTITVDHNADGTKSITVGFSTRVYVYGSTDYGGTMTLTNIDRAAPTVTITTSGITASGVTVNASASTTCDRWDYSTDNGSTWTNFSTTSGTSASKSITGLTPNTSYNIKVRARKSSNEVYGTSGASAVKTLGGSVISSINTLTADNATAQIVMSVTVYNTSYTHTLVIKNGSTTVLTITGLTLSNGSNTITLTAAQRSAVLAAMSAIKSFSGTFTLTTYSGTTQIGTASSKTATVQTTAANSAPTFTGFTYLDANATSAGVTGNDQILIQGISSLKVTATAATAKNGATISSYSVVAGSATASNTSTVIPVGAIATAGTVPVIVTAIDSRGYTTSSTVNITVLEYEGINISDYSMRRVNEVEDATQAHISGDITPVVIGGANKNSLVNLRYRYKKTSDDAYGSYHSLLDATVADDDSFSFDSDEWLSLDADYSYYVQFIVNDKLTSDTVTITVPQGTPLLSFRRKKVGVNKREPAAALDVAGSVMMNGFNVLGLVAALTGEEDLNNIVDGGIYTQAANANASTGKHYPKAIAGFLEVMANPSGYILQRYTAYDNSAVYVRTRYNGNWYAWKSVALTTV
;
A
#
# COMPACT_ATOMS: atom_id res chain seq x y z
N LEU A 1 -48.46 46.97 20.84
CA LEU A 1 -49.32 47.42 19.74
C LEU A 1 -49.30 48.97 19.71
N ALA A 2 -48.84 49.57 18.67
CA ALA A 2 -48.88 51.03 18.44
C ALA A 2 -49.79 51.32 17.23
N THR A 3 -50.51 52.45 17.32
CA THR A 3 -51.51 52.77 16.30
C THR A 3 -51.47 54.26 15.98
N TRP A 4 -51.49 54.57 14.70
CA TRP A 4 -51.63 55.96 14.17
C TRP A 4 -52.85 55.98 13.26
N LYS A 5 -53.55 57.08 13.30
CA LYS A 5 -54.79 57.24 12.54
C LYS A 5 -54.74 58.48 11.68
N SER A 6 -55.34 58.43 10.50
CA SER A 6 -55.62 59.60 9.71
C SER A 6 -56.78 60.42 10.34
N ASN A 7 -57.06 61.58 9.77
CA ASN A 7 -58.30 62.27 10.03
C ASN A 7 -59.49 61.34 9.76
N THR A 8 -60.58 61.56 10.47
CA THR A 8 -61.83 60.79 10.32
C THR A 8 -62.81 61.56 9.44
N TYR A 9 -63.37 60.86 8.47
CA TYR A 9 -64.48 61.37 7.66
C TYR A 9 -65.64 60.38 7.68
N GLU A 10 -66.79 60.81 8.10
CA GLU A 10 -68.00 59.99 8.21
C GLU A 10 -67.78 58.67 8.96
N GLY A 11 -67.02 58.69 10.05
CA GLY A 11 -66.67 57.51 10.84
C GLY A 11 -65.60 56.59 10.26
N ARG A 12 -64.99 56.96 9.13
CA ARG A 12 -63.96 56.18 8.42
C ARG A 12 -62.60 56.85 8.50
N TYR A 13 -61.54 56.06 8.64
CA TYR A 13 -60.15 56.53 8.69
C TYR A 13 -59.21 55.43 8.31
N LEU A 14 -57.99 55.79 7.91
CA LEU A 14 -56.86 54.85 7.78
C LEU A 14 -56.22 54.67 9.12
N GLN A 15 -55.86 53.44 9.42
CA GLN A 15 -55.16 53.10 10.63
C GLN A 15 -53.94 52.29 10.29
N LEU A 16 -52.76 52.77 10.68
CA LEU A 16 -51.52 52.02 10.71
C LEU A 16 -51.37 51.43 12.08
N THR A 17 -51.27 50.11 12.13
CA THR A 17 -51.05 49.35 13.35
C THR A 17 -49.71 48.65 13.25
N ILE A 18 -48.93 48.71 14.32
CA ILE A 18 -47.63 48.00 14.39
C ILE A 18 -47.63 47.16 15.65
N THR A 19 -47.27 45.90 15.45
CA THR A 19 -46.96 44.95 16.55
C THR A 19 -45.47 44.66 16.53
N GLU A 20 -44.89 44.48 17.66
CA GLU A 20 -43.47 44.19 17.86
C GLU A 20 -43.27 42.76 18.36
N SER A 21 -42.33 42.05 17.79
CA SER A 21 -41.78 40.80 18.28
C SER A 21 -40.29 40.97 18.50
N VAL A 22 -39.84 40.81 19.73
CA VAL A 22 -38.48 41.08 20.17
C VAL A 22 -37.62 39.82 20.02
N ASN A 23 -36.47 39.94 19.43
CA ASN A 23 -35.41 38.93 19.47
C ASN A 23 -34.22 39.46 20.30
N ALA A 24 -34.22 39.12 21.56
CA ALA A 24 -33.19 39.59 22.49
C ALA A 24 -31.79 39.10 22.14
N LYS A 25 -31.65 37.93 21.49
CA LYS A 25 -30.35 37.37 21.11
C LYS A 25 -29.69 38.16 19.99
N THR A 26 -30.41 38.55 19.01
CA THR A 26 -29.89 39.31 17.88
C THR A 26 -29.91 40.82 18.08
N ASN A 27 -30.47 41.29 19.24
CA ASN A 27 -30.69 42.70 19.54
C ASN A 27 -31.55 43.40 18.48
N LYS A 28 -32.60 42.74 18.04
CA LYS A 28 -33.49 43.23 16.98
C LYS A 28 -34.95 43.05 17.35
N SER A 29 -35.78 43.89 16.82
CA SER A 29 -37.22 43.72 16.81
C SER A 29 -37.72 43.53 15.39
N THR A 30 -38.62 42.55 15.21
CA THR A 30 -39.42 42.42 13.99
C THR A 30 -40.75 43.13 14.19
N LEU A 31 -41.01 44.12 13.38
CA LEU A 31 -42.22 44.91 13.37
C LEU A 31 -43.13 44.35 12.30
N THR A 32 -44.34 43.92 12.67
CA THR A 32 -45.41 43.60 11.73
C THR A 32 -46.33 44.77 11.68
N TRP A 33 -46.47 45.38 10.53
CA TRP A 33 -47.30 46.53 10.30
C TRP A 33 -48.49 46.16 9.43
N THR A 34 -49.61 46.83 9.69
CA THR A 34 -50.81 46.75 8.84
C THR A 34 -51.38 48.14 8.69
N LEU A 35 -51.55 48.59 7.45
CA LEU A 35 -52.31 49.76 7.12
C LEU A 35 -53.67 49.31 6.64
N GLN A 36 -54.74 49.76 7.33
CA GLN A 36 -56.10 49.32 7.09
C GLN A 36 -57.07 50.48 7.03
N SER A 37 -58.06 50.38 6.19
CA SER A 37 -59.26 51.23 6.23
C SER A 37 -60.25 50.75 7.29
N ILE A 38 -60.60 51.61 8.24
CA ILE A 38 -61.55 51.33 9.31
C ILE A 38 -62.86 52.07 9.00
N GLY A 39 -64.00 51.41 9.31
CA GLY A 39 -65.34 51.95 9.05
C GLY A 39 -65.91 51.63 7.66
N GLY A 40 -65.21 50.71 6.93
CA GLY A 40 -65.59 50.28 5.57
C GLY A 40 -64.74 50.94 4.48
N SER A 41 -64.91 50.51 3.25
CA SER A 41 -64.26 51.14 2.08
C SER A 41 -64.97 52.48 1.75
N VAL A 42 -64.17 53.44 1.32
CA VAL A 42 -64.63 54.73 0.89
C VAL A 42 -64.52 54.79 -0.62
N ASN A 43 -65.57 55.26 -1.29
CA ASN A 43 -65.50 55.56 -2.72
C ASN A 43 -64.70 56.86 -2.94
N TYR A 44 -63.45 56.73 -3.35
CA TYR A 44 -62.63 57.88 -3.68
C TYR A 44 -62.51 58.03 -5.17
N TYR A 45 -62.65 59.24 -5.62
CA TYR A 45 -62.48 59.57 -7.05
C TYR A 45 -61.00 59.64 -7.47
N THR A 46 -60.12 59.89 -6.50
CA THR A 46 -58.69 59.93 -6.73
C THR A 46 -57.94 59.72 -5.42
N VAL A 47 -57.06 58.75 -5.39
CA VAL A 47 -56.12 58.49 -4.27
C VAL A 47 -54.71 58.76 -4.79
N ASP A 48 -54.06 59.78 -4.24
CA ASP A 48 -52.63 60.00 -4.52
C ASP A 48 -51.78 58.88 -3.90
N ALA A 49 -50.49 58.86 -4.25
CA ALA A 49 -49.58 57.82 -3.78
C ALA A 49 -49.69 57.66 -2.25
N THR A 50 -49.82 56.40 -1.82
CA THR A 50 -49.80 56.03 -0.41
C THR A 50 -48.49 55.36 -0.05
N THR A 51 -47.84 55.85 1.00
CA THR A 51 -46.58 55.27 1.50
C THR A 51 -46.74 54.85 2.97
N VAL A 52 -46.00 53.85 3.37
CA VAL A 52 -45.71 53.59 4.78
C VAL A 52 -44.21 53.62 4.95
N THR A 53 -43.75 54.36 5.95
CA THR A 53 -42.36 54.51 6.28
C THR A 53 -42.14 54.11 7.73
N ILE A 54 -41.21 53.19 7.97
CA ILE A 54 -40.83 52.74 9.30
C ILE A 54 -39.33 52.84 9.46
N ASN A 55 -38.87 53.52 10.48
CA ASN A 55 -37.46 53.77 10.77
C ASN A 55 -36.69 54.32 9.54
N GLY A 56 -37.30 55.26 8.84
CA GLY A 56 -36.74 55.88 7.63
C GLY A 56 -36.78 55.02 6.36
N THR A 57 -37.25 53.79 6.45
CA THR A 57 -37.38 52.87 5.31
C THR A 57 -38.81 52.89 4.78
N GLN A 58 -39.02 53.14 3.49
CA GLN A 58 -40.31 52.98 2.85
C GLN A 58 -40.61 51.49 2.69
N VAL A 59 -41.58 51.00 3.49
CA VAL A 59 -41.97 49.55 3.53
C VAL A 59 -43.15 49.25 2.64
N TYR A 60 -43.84 50.29 2.20
CA TYR A 60 -44.94 50.18 1.27
C TYR A 60 -45.07 51.41 0.40
N TYR A 61 -45.40 51.18 -0.84
CA TYR A 61 -45.74 52.22 -1.80
C TYR A 61 -46.84 51.74 -2.75
N LYS A 62 -47.91 52.49 -2.85
CA LYS A 62 -48.92 52.32 -3.90
C LYS A 62 -48.98 53.62 -4.69
N ALA A 63 -48.78 53.54 -5.98
CA ALA A 63 -48.86 54.69 -6.86
C ALA A 63 -50.29 55.26 -6.93
N ARG A 64 -50.44 56.48 -7.42
CA ARG A 64 -51.71 57.13 -7.64
C ARG A 64 -52.67 56.27 -8.46
N THR A 65 -53.91 56.10 -7.97
CA THR A 65 -54.98 55.36 -8.65
C THR A 65 -56.24 56.21 -8.80
N TYR A 66 -56.99 56.00 -9.90
CA TYR A 66 -58.29 56.64 -10.17
C TYR A 66 -59.41 55.62 -10.06
N TRP A 67 -60.52 56.00 -9.43
CA TRP A 67 -61.77 55.20 -9.36
C TRP A 67 -61.65 53.85 -8.65
N ASP A 68 -60.72 53.67 -7.68
CA ASP A 68 -60.47 52.40 -7.02
C ASP A 68 -60.94 52.46 -5.56
N SER A 69 -62.23 52.22 -5.38
CA SER A 69 -62.83 52.19 -4.04
C SER A 69 -62.70 50.86 -3.31
N TYR A 70 -62.39 49.78 -4.02
CA TYR A 70 -62.33 48.43 -3.45
C TYR A 70 -60.96 48.02 -3.00
N GLU A 71 -59.93 48.67 -3.44
CA GLU A 71 -58.55 48.22 -3.29
C GLU A 71 -57.65 49.17 -2.49
N PHE A 72 -58.20 49.99 -1.63
CA PHE A 72 -57.40 50.93 -0.86
C PHE A 72 -57.35 50.55 0.63
N PRO A 73 -56.18 50.45 1.28
CA PRO A 73 -54.82 50.60 0.75
C PRO A 73 -54.35 49.41 -0.12
N ALA A 74 -55.06 48.32 -0.13
CA ALA A 74 -54.89 47.14 -0.98
C ALA A 74 -56.23 46.44 -1.18
N ALA A 75 -56.34 45.45 -2.05
CA ALA A 75 -57.50 44.57 -2.21
C ALA A 75 -57.95 44.06 -0.83
N LYS A 76 -59.17 44.26 -0.43
CA LYS A 76 -59.73 44.01 0.91
C LYS A 76 -59.51 45.12 1.96
N GLY A 77 -59.06 46.32 1.57
CA GLY A 77 -58.96 47.48 2.46
C GLY A 77 -57.82 47.41 3.51
N SER A 78 -56.89 46.50 3.36
CA SER A 78 -55.72 46.42 4.21
C SER A 78 -54.48 45.92 3.45
N VAL A 79 -53.33 46.40 3.87
CA VAL A 79 -52.01 45.89 3.45
C VAL A 79 -51.13 45.73 4.67
N SER A 80 -50.29 44.72 4.66
CA SER A 80 -49.39 44.41 5.78
C SER A 80 -48.03 43.94 5.29
N GLY A 81 -47.07 43.99 6.17
CA GLY A 81 -45.73 43.51 5.94
C GLY A 81 -44.93 43.44 7.23
N THR A 82 -43.68 43.11 7.08
CA THR A 82 -42.74 43.06 8.22
C THR A 82 -41.45 43.82 7.89
N ILE A 83 -40.86 44.39 8.92
CA ILE A 83 -39.52 44.99 8.84
C ILE A 83 -38.74 44.64 10.13
N THR A 84 -37.46 44.38 10.00
CA THR A 84 -36.61 44.13 11.18
C THR A 84 -35.81 45.42 11.46
N VAL A 85 -35.75 45.78 12.73
CA VAL A 85 -35.06 47.00 13.20
C VAL A 85 -34.02 46.59 14.24
N ASP A 86 -32.81 47.10 14.04
CA ASP A 86 -31.70 46.94 15.00
C ASP A 86 -31.88 47.90 16.17
N HIS A 87 -31.73 47.41 17.40
CA HIS A 87 -31.64 48.26 18.58
C HIS A 87 -30.25 48.85 18.74
N ASN A 88 -30.12 49.90 19.57
CA ASN A 88 -28.87 50.44 20.01
C ASN A 88 -28.10 49.39 20.83
N ALA A 89 -26.79 49.62 21.02
CA ALA A 89 -25.96 48.67 21.79
C ALA A 89 -26.45 48.43 23.24
N ASP A 90 -27.11 49.41 23.81
CA ASP A 90 -27.72 49.33 25.14
C ASP A 90 -29.12 48.65 25.18
N GLY A 91 -29.59 48.24 24.02
CA GLY A 91 -30.90 47.58 23.84
C GLY A 91 -32.08 48.52 23.69
N THR A 92 -31.88 49.83 23.78
CA THR A 92 -32.94 50.83 23.53
C THR A 92 -33.12 51.05 22.03
N LYS A 93 -34.31 51.45 21.65
CA LYS A 93 -34.57 51.92 20.29
C LYS A 93 -35.84 52.75 20.21
N SER A 94 -35.74 53.89 19.57
CA SER A 94 -36.90 54.68 19.19
C SER A 94 -36.85 54.90 17.69
N ILE A 95 -37.95 54.78 17.04
CA ILE A 95 -38.08 54.86 15.59
C ILE A 95 -39.16 55.82 15.18
N THR A 96 -39.03 56.40 14.02
CA THR A 96 -40.11 57.12 13.38
C THR A 96 -40.98 56.19 12.60
N VAL A 97 -42.25 56.37 12.65
CA VAL A 97 -43.26 55.59 11.95
C VAL A 97 -44.27 56.54 11.34
N GLY A 98 -44.64 56.26 10.14
CA GLY A 98 -45.65 57.09 9.51
C GLY A 98 -46.23 56.48 8.25
N PHE A 99 -47.30 57.01 7.84
CA PHE A 99 -47.83 56.80 6.51
C PHE A 99 -48.31 58.16 5.95
N SER A 100 -48.15 58.31 4.66
CA SER A 100 -48.66 59.45 3.92
C SER A 100 -49.71 58.98 2.92
N THR A 101 -50.74 59.75 2.83
CA THR A 101 -51.74 59.55 1.80
C THR A 101 -52.38 60.89 1.44
N ARG A 102 -52.74 61.06 0.19
CA ARG A 102 -53.51 62.24 -0.29
C ARG A 102 -54.85 61.74 -0.80
N VAL A 103 -55.77 61.62 0.10
CA VAL A 103 -57.14 61.31 -0.24
C VAL A 103 -57.98 62.54 0.04
N TYR A 104 -58.77 62.96 -0.91
CA TYR A 104 -59.56 64.22 -0.83
C TYR A 104 -60.32 64.39 0.46
N VAL A 105 -60.87 63.31 1.01
CA VAL A 105 -61.68 63.31 2.25
C VAL A 105 -60.82 63.23 3.53
N TYR A 106 -59.60 62.73 3.50
CA TYR A 106 -58.74 62.64 4.68
C TYR A 106 -57.74 63.80 4.79
N GLY A 107 -57.70 64.66 3.78
CA GLY A 107 -56.71 65.73 3.67
C GLY A 107 -55.35 65.19 3.24
N SER A 108 -54.47 66.13 2.97
CA SER A 108 -53.11 65.80 2.52
C SER A 108 -52.16 66.00 3.68
N THR A 109 -51.89 64.93 4.44
CA THR A 109 -50.92 65.02 5.55
C THR A 109 -50.19 63.68 5.78
N ASP A 110 -49.00 63.82 6.31
CA ASP A 110 -48.24 62.71 6.84
C ASP A 110 -48.75 62.40 8.27
N TYR A 111 -49.14 61.17 8.48
CA TYR A 111 -49.63 60.70 9.77
C TYR A 111 -48.56 59.79 10.36
N GLY A 112 -48.23 59.98 11.62
CA GLY A 112 -47.21 59.14 12.27
C GLY A 112 -46.75 59.72 13.59
N GLY A 113 -45.62 59.27 13.99
CA GLY A 113 -45.02 59.68 15.23
C GLY A 113 -43.79 58.86 15.58
N THR A 114 -43.42 58.90 16.82
CA THR A 114 -42.30 58.10 17.34
C THR A 114 -42.86 56.85 18.04
N MET A 115 -42.31 55.71 17.77
CA MET A 115 -42.53 54.47 18.53
C MET A 115 -41.25 54.11 19.27
N THR A 116 -41.37 54.02 20.57
CA THR A 116 -40.30 53.42 21.39
C THR A 116 -40.51 51.92 21.45
N LEU A 117 -39.53 51.18 20.98
CA LEU A 117 -39.54 49.73 20.97
C LEU A 117 -39.28 49.20 22.42
N THR A 118 -39.71 47.96 22.63
CA THR A 118 -39.46 47.28 23.90
C THR A 118 -37.96 47.20 24.18
N ASN A 119 -37.56 47.70 25.30
CA ASN A 119 -36.15 47.68 25.68
C ASN A 119 -35.63 46.24 25.83
N ILE A 120 -34.59 45.94 25.13
CA ILE A 120 -33.90 44.65 25.22
C ILE A 120 -32.84 44.71 26.30
N ASP A 121 -32.98 43.88 27.32
CA ASP A 121 -31.97 43.81 28.38
C ASP A 121 -30.63 43.35 27.82
N ARG A 122 -29.63 44.26 27.81
CA ARG A 122 -28.25 44.02 27.39
C ARG A 122 -27.30 43.92 28.56
N ALA A 123 -27.82 43.83 29.77
CA ALA A 123 -26.99 43.72 30.96
C ALA A 123 -26.19 42.40 30.91
N ALA A 124 -24.88 42.53 31.05
CA ALA A 124 -23.97 41.39 31.17
C ALA A 124 -24.21 40.63 32.50
N PRO A 125 -24.08 39.31 32.51
CA PRO A 125 -24.09 38.58 33.78
C PRO A 125 -22.84 38.92 34.62
N THR A 126 -23.00 38.99 35.93
CA THR A 126 -21.85 39.02 36.85
C THR A 126 -21.28 37.62 36.96
N VAL A 127 -19.99 37.45 36.64
CA VAL A 127 -19.31 36.13 36.67
C VAL A 127 -18.26 36.13 37.78
N THR A 128 -18.26 35.08 38.60
CA THR A 128 -17.25 34.83 39.61
C THR A 128 -16.59 33.49 39.40
N ILE A 129 -15.33 33.34 39.81
CA ILE A 129 -14.58 32.10 39.69
C ILE A 129 -13.86 31.74 40.96
N THR A 130 -13.71 30.42 41.17
CA THR A 130 -12.80 29.84 42.16
C THR A 130 -11.95 28.79 41.49
N THR A 131 -10.74 28.58 41.97
CA THR A 131 -9.81 27.60 41.45
C THR A 131 -9.49 26.55 42.50
N SER A 132 -9.38 25.30 42.10
CA SER A 132 -9.06 24.15 42.94
C SER A 132 -8.28 23.10 42.17
N GLY A 133 -7.83 22.03 42.82
CA GLY A 133 -7.19 20.89 42.15
C GLY A 133 -5.95 21.30 41.32
N ILE A 134 -5.13 22.22 41.82
CA ILE A 134 -3.94 22.68 41.11
C ILE A 134 -2.95 21.53 41.01
N THR A 135 -2.56 21.21 39.77
CA THR A 135 -1.55 20.19 39.44
C THR A 135 -0.36 20.83 38.71
N ALA A 136 0.60 20.05 38.32
CA ALA A 136 1.73 20.56 37.53
C ALA A 136 1.30 21.05 36.13
N SER A 137 0.24 20.53 35.57
CA SER A 137 -0.20 20.84 34.20
C SER A 137 -1.66 21.25 34.09
N GLY A 138 -2.29 21.56 35.24
CA GLY A 138 -3.71 21.90 35.18
C GLY A 138 -4.25 22.50 36.47
N VAL A 139 -5.47 22.98 36.36
CA VAL A 139 -6.26 23.56 37.47
C VAL A 139 -7.73 23.35 37.17
N THR A 140 -8.54 23.09 38.16
CA THR A 140 -9.99 23.08 38.01
C THR A 140 -10.51 24.48 38.31
N VAL A 141 -11.26 25.03 37.38
CA VAL A 141 -11.96 26.31 37.50
C VAL A 141 -13.44 26.01 37.67
N ASN A 142 -14.00 26.58 38.76
CA ASN A 142 -15.43 26.57 39.01
C ASN A 142 -15.95 28.00 38.84
N ALA A 143 -16.88 28.17 37.93
CA ALA A 143 -17.45 29.48 37.62
C ALA A 143 -18.93 29.50 37.99
N SER A 144 -19.40 30.67 38.46
CA SER A 144 -20.81 30.96 38.68
C SER A 144 -21.21 32.30 38.08
N ALA A 145 -22.44 32.40 37.65
CA ALA A 145 -23.00 33.62 37.08
C ALA A 145 -24.29 34.01 37.76
N SER A 146 -24.61 35.31 37.79
CA SER A 146 -25.80 35.89 38.41
C SER A 146 -27.12 35.49 37.70
N THR A 147 -27.03 34.87 36.52
CA THR A 147 -28.19 34.45 35.71
C THR A 147 -27.83 33.27 34.84
N THR A 148 -28.81 32.63 34.22
CA THR A 148 -28.60 31.50 33.31
C THR A 148 -27.81 31.89 32.07
N CYS A 149 -26.71 31.20 31.85
CA CYS A 149 -25.81 31.31 30.69
C CYS A 149 -25.79 30.03 29.89
N ASP A 150 -25.63 30.13 28.57
CA ASP A 150 -25.66 29.00 27.62
C ASP A 150 -24.30 28.74 26.97
N ARG A 151 -23.30 29.55 27.29
CA ARG A 151 -21.93 29.38 26.82
C ARG A 151 -20.94 29.90 27.84
N TRP A 152 -19.92 29.10 28.09
CA TRP A 152 -18.84 29.41 29.01
C TRP A 152 -17.51 29.26 28.31
N ASP A 153 -16.70 30.30 28.33
CA ASP A 153 -15.35 30.31 27.78
C ASP A 153 -14.38 30.67 28.90
N TYR A 154 -13.19 30.04 28.90
CA TYR A 154 -12.10 30.41 29.82
C TYR A 154 -10.92 31.01 29.05
N SER A 155 -10.12 31.75 29.78
CA SER A 155 -8.83 32.32 29.36
C SER A 155 -7.78 31.99 30.40
N THR A 156 -6.57 31.67 29.92
CA THR A 156 -5.37 31.48 30.77
C THR A 156 -4.38 32.65 30.63
N ASP A 157 -4.66 33.61 29.76
CA ASP A 157 -3.80 34.74 29.38
C ASP A 157 -4.45 36.09 29.71
N ASN A 158 -5.14 36.16 30.87
CA ASN A 158 -5.83 37.35 31.38
C ASN A 158 -6.94 37.90 30.45
N GLY A 159 -7.51 37.10 29.58
CA GLY A 159 -8.61 37.48 28.69
C GLY A 159 -8.19 37.85 27.28
N SER A 160 -6.94 37.62 26.89
CA SER A 160 -6.45 37.90 25.53
C SER A 160 -6.99 36.89 24.54
N THR A 161 -7.02 35.61 24.93
CA THR A 161 -7.65 34.53 24.14
C THR A 161 -8.69 33.79 24.96
N TRP A 162 -9.69 33.20 24.27
CA TRP A 162 -10.82 32.53 24.91
C TRP A 162 -11.06 31.17 24.31
N THR A 163 -11.22 30.14 25.16
CA THR A 163 -11.53 28.77 24.78
C THR A 163 -12.88 28.36 25.36
N ASN A 164 -13.77 27.83 24.52
CA ASN A 164 -15.06 27.32 24.99
C ASN A 164 -14.87 26.06 25.82
N PHE A 165 -15.59 25.95 26.94
CA PHE A 165 -15.54 24.77 27.78
C PHE A 165 -16.90 24.19 28.19
N SER A 166 -17.97 24.94 27.99
CA SER A 166 -19.32 24.44 28.21
C SER A 166 -20.33 25.20 27.36
N THR A 167 -21.28 24.46 26.80
CA THR A 167 -22.49 24.97 26.13
C THR A 167 -23.75 24.53 26.87
N THR A 168 -23.60 23.93 28.06
CA THR A 168 -24.73 23.53 28.91
C THR A 168 -25.32 24.76 29.58
N SER A 169 -26.62 24.91 29.46
CA SER A 169 -27.37 26.03 30.08
C SER A 169 -27.42 25.86 31.59
N GLY A 170 -27.03 26.92 32.32
CA GLY A 170 -27.01 26.89 33.77
C GLY A 170 -26.44 28.18 34.37
N THR A 171 -26.45 28.26 35.72
CA THR A 171 -25.85 29.37 36.49
C THR A 171 -24.44 29.05 36.94
N SER A 172 -23.92 27.87 36.65
CA SER A 172 -22.57 27.46 37.02
C SER A 172 -21.98 26.53 35.98
N ALA A 173 -20.67 26.50 35.86
CA ALA A 173 -19.94 25.54 35.02
C ALA A 173 -18.58 25.26 35.68
N SER A 174 -18.07 24.05 35.45
CA SER A 174 -16.77 23.64 35.97
C SER A 174 -15.94 23.05 34.81
N LYS A 175 -14.64 23.36 34.81
CA LYS A 175 -13.69 22.85 33.84
C LYS A 175 -12.36 22.55 34.47
N SER A 176 -11.86 21.34 34.24
CA SER A 176 -10.45 21.06 34.46
C SER A 176 -9.67 21.53 33.23
N ILE A 177 -8.89 22.57 33.39
CA ILE A 177 -7.95 23.10 32.39
C ILE A 177 -6.69 22.25 32.50
N THR A 178 -6.23 21.73 31.36
CA THR A 178 -5.05 20.89 31.24
C THR A 178 -4.06 21.47 30.21
N GLY A 179 -2.84 20.93 30.17
CA GLY A 179 -1.81 21.40 29.22
C GLY A 179 -1.08 22.68 29.68
N LEU A 180 -1.27 23.08 30.93
CA LEU A 180 -0.52 24.21 31.52
C LEU A 180 0.94 23.83 31.77
N THR A 181 1.85 24.76 31.60
CA THR A 181 3.27 24.59 31.90
C THR A 181 3.47 24.46 33.42
N PRO A 182 4.24 23.48 33.90
CA PRO A 182 4.57 23.36 35.32
C PRO A 182 5.27 24.62 35.86
N ASN A 183 5.09 24.87 37.17
CA ASN A 183 5.69 26.00 37.89
C ASN A 183 5.46 27.37 37.25
N THR A 184 4.37 27.53 36.53
CA THR A 184 4.05 28.74 35.78
C THR A 184 2.82 29.41 36.38
N SER A 185 2.85 30.75 36.46
CA SER A 185 1.72 31.55 36.93
C SER A 185 0.80 31.90 35.76
N TYR A 186 -0.49 31.73 35.97
CA TYR A 186 -1.56 32.03 35.02
C TYR A 186 -2.57 32.98 35.66
N ASN A 187 -3.07 33.92 34.91
CA ASN A 187 -4.20 34.76 35.26
C ASN A 187 -5.45 34.24 34.56
N ILE A 188 -6.21 33.43 35.27
CA ILE A 188 -7.38 32.77 34.73
C ILE A 188 -8.59 33.68 34.81
N LYS A 189 -9.31 33.79 33.72
CA LYS A 189 -10.61 34.46 33.66
C LYS A 189 -11.64 33.51 33.01
N VAL A 190 -12.90 33.75 33.35
CA VAL A 190 -14.04 33.09 32.67
C VAL A 190 -14.97 34.18 32.19
N ARG A 191 -15.52 34.00 31.00
CA ARG A 191 -16.66 34.75 30.53
C ARG A 191 -17.82 33.81 30.29
N ALA A 192 -19.02 34.28 30.58
CA ALA A 192 -20.24 33.52 30.38
C ALA A 192 -21.23 34.35 29.56
N ARG A 193 -21.90 33.69 28.60
CA ARG A 193 -22.87 34.31 27.73
C ARG A 193 -24.28 34.13 28.31
N LYS A 194 -24.95 35.22 28.58
CA LYS A 194 -26.33 35.20 29.07
C LYS A 194 -27.24 34.60 28.00
N SER A 195 -27.99 33.58 28.38
CA SER A 195 -28.78 32.79 27.41
C SER A 195 -29.97 33.60 26.78
N SER A 196 -30.44 34.61 27.50
CA SER A 196 -31.59 35.39 27.04
C SER A 196 -31.24 36.47 26.00
N ASN A 197 -29.99 36.98 26.02
CA ASN A 197 -29.60 38.13 25.19
C ASN A 197 -28.23 38.00 24.54
N GLU A 198 -27.52 36.87 24.75
CA GLU A 198 -26.20 36.54 24.22
C GLU A 198 -25.08 37.50 24.57
N VAL A 199 -25.25 38.31 25.59
CA VAL A 199 -24.22 39.22 26.11
C VAL A 199 -23.29 38.48 27.05
N TYR A 200 -21.98 38.73 26.92
CA TYR A 200 -20.97 38.14 27.76
C TYR A 200 -20.68 39.01 29.00
N GLY A 201 -20.64 38.37 30.18
CA GLY A 201 -20.01 38.89 31.37
C GLY A 201 -18.67 38.21 31.61
N THR A 202 -17.70 38.91 32.18
CA THR A 202 -16.34 38.41 32.43
C THR A 202 -15.99 38.53 33.90
N SER A 203 -15.37 37.50 34.47
CA SER A 203 -14.89 37.48 35.84
C SER A 203 -13.66 38.37 36.06
N GLY A 204 -13.35 38.67 37.29
CA GLY A 204 -12.01 39.09 37.72
C GLY A 204 -10.98 38.01 37.38
N ALA A 205 -9.71 38.36 37.35
CA ALA A 205 -8.62 37.41 37.17
C ALA A 205 -8.36 36.64 38.48
N SER A 206 -8.19 35.31 38.36
CA SER A 206 -7.66 34.45 39.44
C SER A 206 -6.23 34.07 39.12
N ALA A 207 -5.30 34.49 39.97
CA ALA A 207 -3.90 34.10 39.83
C ALA A 207 -3.68 32.68 40.35
N VAL A 208 -3.17 31.79 39.48
CA VAL A 208 -2.87 30.39 39.79
C VAL A 208 -1.44 30.10 39.40
N LYS A 209 -0.69 29.46 40.27
CA LYS A 209 0.63 28.92 39.96
C LYS A 209 0.55 27.39 39.92
N THR A 210 0.84 26.79 38.78
CA THR A 210 0.88 25.33 38.64
C THR A 210 1.95 24.69 39.50
N LEU A 211 1.72 23.45 39.92
CA LEU A 211 2.70 22.70 40.70
C LEU A 211 3.92 22.37 39.84
N GLY A 212 5.10 22.48 40.44
CA GLY A 212 6.36 22.14 39.76
C GLY A 212 6.79 20.71 40.06
N GLY A 213 6.37 19.74 39.27
CA GLY A 213 7.06 18.44 39.17
C GLY A 213 8.30 18.57 38.30
N SER A 214 9.33 17.78 38.56
CA SER A 214 10.56 17.78 37.75
C SER A 214 10.28 17.29 36.34
N VAL A 215 10.92 17.89 35.34
CA VAL A 215 10.68 17.61 33.92
C VAL A 215 11.97 17.15 33.26
N ILE A 216 11.93 16.00 32.57
CA ILE A 216 13.03 15.54 31.72
C ILE A 216 13.07 16.43 30.48
N SER A 217 14.12 17.20 30.27
CA SER A 217 14.34 18.01 29.08
C SER A 217 15.01 17.20 27.95
N SER A 218 15.99 16.36 28.30
CA SER A 218 16.63 15.44 27.37
C SER A 218 17.09 14.16 28.07
N ILE A 219 17.28 13.11 27.28
CA ILE A 219 17.85 11.85 27.74
C ILE A 219 18.68 11.23 26.63
N ASN A 220 19.84 10.69 26.97
CA ASN A 220 20.75 10.07 26.01
C ASN A 220 20.43 8.60 25.82
N THR A 221 20.96 8.02 24.75
CA THR A 221 20.91 6.57 24.52
C THR A 221 21.54 5.81 25.68
N LEU A 222 20.85 4.79 26.19
CA LEU A 222 21.37 3.87 27.19
C LEU A 222 21.98 2.66 26.51
N THR A 223 23.31 2.50 26.61
CA THR A 223 24.02 1.30 26.14
C THR A 223 24.14 0.33 27.32
N ALA A 224 23.22 -0.66 27.37
CA ALA A 224 22.99 -1.49 28.53
C ALA A 224 24.06 -2.56 28.76
N ASP A 225 24.77 -2.98 27.72
CA ASP A 225 25.84 -4.01 27.76
C ASP A 225 27.22 -3.46 28.15
N ASN A 226 27.32 -2.16 28.38
CA ASN A 226 28.53 -1.58 28.96
C ASN A 226 28.65 -1.96 30.45
N ALA A 227 29.85 -2.29 30.90
CA ALA A 227 30.12 -2.65 32.30
C ALA A 227 29.72 -1.51 33.27
N THR A 228 29.84 -0.26 32.85
CA THR A 228 29.46 0.95 33.55
C THR A 228 28.30 1.67 32.88
N ALA A 229 27.23 0.91 32.54
CA ALA A 229 26.06 1.48 31.86
C ALA A 229 25.45 2.62 32.69
N GLN A 230 25.19 3.75 32.03
CA GLN A 230 24.72 4.98 32.63
C GLN A 230 23.50 5.55 31.92
N ILE A 231 22.54 6.01 32.70
CA ILE A 231 21.46 6.85 32.21
C ILE A 231 21.90 8.30 32.41
N VAL A 232 22.09 9.01 31.30
CA VAL A 232 22.44 10.42 31.30
C VAL A 232 21.22 11.22 30.86
N MET A 233 20.70 12.09 31.71
CA MET A 233 19.52 12.89 31.40
C MET A 233 19.64 14.30 31.93
N SER A 234 19.11 15.28 31.21
CA SER A 234 18.93 16.64 31.72
C SER A 234 17.53 16.80 32.29
N VAL A 235 17.45 17.35 33.47
CA VAL A 235 16.19 17.50 34.21
C VAL A 235 16.04 18.95 34.67
N THR A 236 14.84 19.51 34.50
CA THR A 236 14.46 20.75 35.20
C THR A 236 13.88 20.37 36.55
N VAL A 237 14.57 20.69 37.63
CA VAL A 237 14.15 20.41 39.00
C VAL A 237 13.67 21.71 39.66
N TYR A 238 12.40 21.75 40.03
CA TYR A 238 11.82 22.96 40.66
C TYR A 238 12.06 23.07 42.17
N ASN A 239 12.45 21.96 42.80
CA ASN A 239 12.83 21.94 44.22
C ASN A 239 13.83 20.79 44.47
N THR A 240 14.99 21.13 45.01
CA THR A 240 16.08 20.16 45.27
C THR A 240 15.81 19.18 46.41
N SER A 241 14.80 19.46 47.26
CA SER A 241 14.35 18.51 48.30
C SER A 241 13.48 17.37 47.79
N TYR A 242 13.08 17.41 46.54
CA TYR A 242 12.27 16.35 45.95
C TYR A 242 13.08 15.08 45.71
N THR A 243 12.42 13.96 45.93
CA THR A 243 12.93 12.64 45.49
C THR A 243 12.19 12.20 44.24
N HIS A 244 12.81 11.29 43.49
CA HIS A 244 12.26 10.88 42.22
C HIS A 244 12.27 9.34 42.07
N THR A 245 11.28 8.85 41.34
CA THR A 245 11.25 7.49 40.82
C THR A 245 11.37 7.54 39.31
N LEU A 246 12.36 6.85 38.75
CA LEU A 246 12.53 6.70 37.31
C LEU A 246 12.09 5.31 36.90
N VAL A 247 11.15 5.23 35.99
CA VAL A 247 10.66 3.97 35.40
C VAL A 247 11.03 3.92 33.94
N ILE A 248 11.64 2.84 33.49
CA ILE A 248 11.92 2.56 32.09
C ILE A 248 10.94 1.49 31.61
N LYS A 249 10.24 1.76 30.50
CA LYS A 249 9.32 0.83 29.87
C LYS A 249 9.70 0.55 28.41
N ASN A 250 9.45 -0.70 28.00
CA ASN A 250 9.40 -1.09 26.59
C ASN A 250 7.91 -1.29 26.23
N GLY A 251 7.34 -0.36 25.50
CA GLY A 251 5.89 -0.29 25.33
C GLY A 251 5.16 -0.16 26.67
N SER A 252 4.30 -1.11 26.98
CA SER A 252 3.58 -1.20 28.27
C SER A 252 4.38 -1.89 29.39
N THR A 253 5.41 -2.66 29.05
CA THR A 253 6.16 -3.50 30.00
C THR A 253 7.20 -2.68 30.75
N THR A 254 7.18 -2.73 32.08
CA THR A 254 8.21 -2.12 32.94
C THR A 254 9.48 -2.98 32.89
N VAL A 255 10.56 -2.36 32.46
CA VAL A 255 11.89 -2.97 32.37
C VAL A 255 12.73 -2.72 33.62
N LEU A 256 12.69 -1.48 34.14
CA LEU A 256 13.46 -1.07 35.29
C LEU A 256 12.71 0.01 36.07
N THR A 257 12.79 -0.07 37.40
CA THR A 257 12.35 0.99 38.32
C THR A 257 13.50 1.36 39.27
N ILE A 258 13.83 2.65 39.34
CA ILE A 258 14.84 3.19 40.27
C ILE A 258 14.13 4.21 41.17
N THR A 259 14.14 3.97 42.45
CA THR A 259 13.47 4.82 43.44
C THR A 259 14.48 5.63 44.28
N GLY A 260 14.01 6.69 44.90
CA GLY A 260 14.82 7.49 45.87
C GLY A 260 15.92 8.32 45.19
N LEU A 261 15.79 8.61 43.91
CA LEU A 261 16.76 9.43 43.19
C LEU A 261 16.70 10.88 43.71
N THR A 262 17.83 11.45 44.01
CA THR A 262 18.03 12.89 44.21
C THR A 262 18.68 13.47 42.97
N LEU A 263 17.98 14.41 42.30
CA LEU A 263 18.42 14.99 41.04
C LEU A 263 18.67 16.49 41.22
N SER A 264 19.62 17.02 40.46
CA SER A 264 19.89 18.45 40.35
C SER A 264 19.34 19.03 39.05
N ASN A 265 19.17 20.34 39.02
CA ASN A 265 18.80 21.02 37.79
C ASN A 265 19.95 20.90 36.77
N GLY A 266 19.62 20.50 35.51
CA GLY A 266 20.60 20.24 34.46
C GLY A 266 20.93 18.76 34.30
N SER A 267 22.19 18.45 33.97
CA SER A 267 22.63 17.08 33.63
C SER A 267 22.80 16.21 34.88
N ASN A 268 22.22 15.03 34.85
CA ASN A 268 22.31 13.99 35.87
C ASN A 268 22.79 12.67 35.25
N THR A 269 23.68 11.97 35.96
CA THR A 269 24.20 10.66 35.55
C THR A 269 23.83 9.62 36.62
N ILE A 270 23.10 8.60 36.21
CA ILE A 270 22.69 7.48 37.06
C ILE A 270 23.42 6.25 36.57
N THR A 271 24.41 5.78 37.32
CA THR A 271 25.12 4.53 37.01
C THR A 271 24.28 3.33 37.48
N LEU A 272 24.02 2.41 36.56
CA LEU A 272 23.24 1.21 36.86
C LEU A 272 24.04 0.23 37.70
N THR A 273 23.43 -0.31 38.72
CA THR A 273 23.99 -1.47 39.46
C THR A 273 24.00 -2.72 38.54
N ALA A 274 24.77 -3.74 38.91
CA ALA A 274 24.81 -5.00 38.18
C ALA A 274 23.41 -5.63 38.03
N ALA A 275 22.59 -5.60 39.10
CA ALA A 275 21.22 -6.13 39.08
C ALA A 275 20.30 -5.32 38.13
N GLN A 276 20.39 -3.98 38.17
CA GLN A 276 19.60 -3.10 37.29
C GLN A 276 19.99 -3.30 35.81
N ARG A 277 21.29 -3.43 35.55
CA ARG A 277 21.78 -3.72 34.20
C ARG A 277 21.28 -5.08 33.71
N SER A 278 21.34 -6.12 34.57
CA SER A 278 20.81 -7.46 34.21
C SER A 278 19.32 -7.44 33.89
N ALA A 279 18.52 -6.62 34.61
CA ALA A 279 17.10 -6.47 34.33
C ALA A 279 16.85 -5.85 32.94
N VAL A 280 17.64 -4.82 32.56
CA VAL A 280 17.55 -4.21 31.22
C VAL A 280 17.99 -5.21 30.15
N LEU A 281 19.08 -5.93 30.35
CA LEU A 281 19.59 -6.93 29.42
C LEU A 281 18.63 -8.11 29.22
N ALA A 282 17.93 -8.53 30.29
CA ALA A 282 16.90 -9.58 30.20
C ALA A 282 15.74 -9.16 29.28
N ALA A 283 15.32 -7.90 29.36
CA ALA A 283 14.31 -7.35 28.45
C ALA A 283 14.79 -7.24 26.99
N MET A 284 16.10 -7.42 26.77
CA MET A 284 16.75 -7.33 25.46
C MET A 284 17.32 -8.68 25.00
N SER A 285 16.87 -9.79 25.58
CA SER A 285 17.42 -11.12 25.26
C SER A 285 17.26 -11.52 23.77
N ALA A 286 16.27 -10.93 23.08
CA ALA A 286 15.96 -11.21 21.68
C ALA A 286 15.96 -9.97 20.76
N ILE A 287 16.37 -8.80 21.25
CA ILE A 287 16.37 -7.55 20.47
C ILE A 287 17.66 -6.76 20.73
N LYS A 288 18.16 -6.07 19.70
CA LYS A 288 19.36 -5.21 19.80
C LYS A 288 19.08 -3.88 20.49
N SER A 289 17.87 -3.36 20.29
CA SER A 289 17.46 -2.08 20.83
C SER A 289 15.94 -1.98 20.94
N PHE A 290 15.48 -1.07 21.76
CA PHE A 290 14.09 -0.63 21.79
C PHE A 290 14.01 0.87 22.12
N SER A 291 12.89 1.50 21.76
CA SER A 291 12.58 2.85 22.20
C SER A 291 12.04 2.80 23.63
N GLY A 292 12.89 3.08 24.60
CA GLY A 292 12.52 3.10 26.01
C GLY A 292 11.76 4.37 26.38
N THR A 293 10.62 4.23 27.05
CA THR A 293 9.93 5.36 27.68
C THR A 293 10.46 5.51 29.11
N PHE A 294 11.11 6.61 29.36
CA PHE A 294 11.66 6.99 30.68
C PHE A 294 10.68 7.94 31.36
N THR A 295 10.05 7.48 32.42
CA THR A 295 9.04 8.24 33.17
C THR A 295 9.60 8.61 34.53
N LEU A 296 9.74 9.91 34.78
CA LEU A 296 10.20 10.48 36.03
C LEU A 296 9.00 10.98 36.83
N THR A 297 8.77 10.38 37.99
CA THR A 297 7.76 10.82 38.95
C THR A 297 8.44 11.55 40.12
N THR A 298 7.96 12.73 40.45
CA THR A 298 8.49 13.59 41.50
C THR A 298 7.70 13.42 42.79
N TYR A 299 8.37 13.36 43.93
CA TYR A 299 7.75 13.21 45.23
C TYR A 299 8.29 14.26 46.24
N SER A 300 7.41 14.72 47.10
CA SER A 300 7.75 15.40 48.34
C SER A 300 7.37 14.49 49.51
N GLY A 301 8.35 13.85 50.14
CA GLY A 301 8.08 12.72 51.01
C GLY A 301 7.42 11.56 50.24
N THR A 302 6.19 11.19 50.63
CA THR A 302 5.40 10.17 49.97
C THR A 302 4.38 10.72 48.96
N THR A 303 4.22 12.05 48.90
CA THR A 303 3.22 12.70 48.06
C THR A 303 3.78 13.01 46.69
N GLN A 304 3.11 12.53 45.64
CA GLN A 304 3.46 12.84 44.26
C GLN A 304 3.20 14.33 43.96
N ILE A 305 4.16 14.98 43.35
CA ILE A 305 4.09 16.40 42.94
C ILE A 305 3.94 16.47 41.42
N GLY A 306 2.79 16.96 41.00
CA GLY A 306 2.46 17.11 39.59
C GLY A 306 2.29 15.77 38.85
N THR A 307 2.24 15.85 37.53
CA THR A 307 2.24 14.68 36.66
C THR A 307 3.66 14.19 36.38
N ALA A 308 3.82 12.92 36.19
CA ALA A 308 5.11 12.33 35.78
C ALA A 308 5.55 12.90 34.42
N SER A 309 6.83 13.17 34.28
CA SER A 309 7.45 13.59 33.02
C SER A 309 8.02 12.41 32.30
N SER A 310 7.70 12.26 31.02
CA SER A 310 8.19 11.15 30.19
C SER A 310 8.96 11.66 28.98
N LYS A 311 10.04 10.95 28.64
CA LYS A 311 10.81 11.10 27.41
C LYS A 311 11.18 9.73 26.88
N THR A 312 11.32 9.63 25.58
CA THR A 312 11.81 8.43 24.93
C THR A 312 13.30 8.55 24.61
N ALA A 313 14.01 7.45 24.78
CA ALA A 313 15.38 7.32 24.32
C ALA A 313 15.66 5.88 23.89
N THR A 314 16.66 5.69 23.06
CA THR A 314 17.10 4.37 22.65
C THR A 314 17.78 3.66 23.83
N VAL A 315 17.34 2.44 24.08
CA VAL A 315 18.04 1.48 24.95
C VAL A 315 18.60 0.42 24.02
N GLN A 316 19.90 0.17 24.08
CA GLN A 316 20.59 -0.69 23.11
C GLN A 316 21.68 -1.55 23.75
N THR A 317 22.06 -2.60 23.01
CA THR A 317 23.30 -3.34 23.16
C THR A 317 24.20 -3.08 21.94
N THR A 318 25.44 -3.50 21.99
CA THR A 318 26.44 -3.31 20.93
C THR A 318 27.02 -4.65 20.48
N ALA A 319 27.45 -4.75 19.22
CA ALA A 319 28.13 -5.95 18.73
C ALA A 319 29.44 -6.21 19.50
N ALA A 320 30.16 -5.15 19.85
CA ALA A 320 31.44 -5.24 20.56
C ALA A 320 31.33 -5.99 21.90
N ASN A 321 30.23 -5.74 22.65
CA ASN A 321 30.04 -6.32 23.98
C ASN A 321 29.13 -7.54 23.98
N SER A 322 28.25 -7.68 23.00
CA SER A 322 27.16 -8.66 23.00
C SER A 322 27.27 -9.74 21.90
N ALA A 323 28.17 -9.60 20.91
CA ALA A 323 28.33 -10.66 19.93
C ALA A 323 28.75 -11.99 20.57
N PRO A 324 28.24 -13.12 20.09
CA PRO A 324 28.59 -14.44 20.65
C PRO A 324 30.07 -14.75 20.51
N THR A 325 30.63 -15.59 21.36
CA THR A 325 31.95 -16.18 21.14
C THR A 325 31.79 -17.43 20.31
N PHE A 326 32.60 -17.55 19.24
CA PHE A 326 32.61 -18.70 18.33
C PHE A 326 34.04 -19.01 17.93
N THR A 327 34.47 -20.25 18.11
CA THR A 327 35.90 -20.61 17.96
C THR A 327 36.20 -21.34 16.66
N GLY A 328 35.19 -21.84 15.93
CA GLY A 328 35.41 -22.52 14.67
C GLY A 328 34.51 -23.73 14.43
N PHE A 329 34.87 -24.51 13.43
CA PHE A 329 34.12 -25.68 12.97
C PHE A 329 35.01 -26.72 12.33
N THR A 330 34.47 -27.93 12.14
CA THR A 330 35.01 -28.98 11.28
C THR A 330 34.07 -29.26 10.13
N TYR A 331 34.57 -29.90 9.08
CA TYR A 331 33.76 -30.24 7.90
C TYR A 331 34.13 -31.62 7.36
N LEU A 332 33.27 -32.21 6.55
CA LEU A 332 33.52 -33.42 5.80
C LEU A 332 32.56 -33.51 4.57
N ASP A 333 32.96 -34.35 3.63
CA ASP A 333 32.05 -34.82 2.56
C ASP A 333 31.14 -35.91 3.11
N ALA A 334 29.84 -35.66 3.17
CA ALA A 334 28.84 -36.62 3.62
C ALA A 334 28.31 -37.54 2.50
N ASN A 335 28.73 -37.33 1.25
CA ASN A 335 28.41 -38.23 0.14
C ASN A 335 29.42 -39.37 0.10
N ALA A 336 28.95 -40.57 0.45
CA ALA A 336 29.79 -41.78 0.54
C ALA A 336 30.46 -42.12 -0.81
N THR A 337 29.83 -41.84 -1.95
CA THR A 337 30.37 -42.14 -3.28
C THR A 337 31.57 -41.24 -3.56
N SER A 338 31.44 -39.91 -3.45
CA SER A 338 32.58 -38.99 -3.70
C SER A 338 33.67 -39.15 -2.68
N ALA A 339 33.39 -39.30 -1.41
CA ALA A 339 34.37 -39.61 -0.35
C ALA A 339 35.10 -40.93 -0.61
N GLY A 340 34.39 -41.93 -1.13
CA GLY A 340 35.00 -43.21 -1.55
C GLY A 340 35.91 -43.09 -2.76
N VAL A 341 35.56 -42.26 -3.74
CA VAL A 341 36.41 -41.99 -4.92
C VAL A 341 37.65 -41.20 -4.53
N THR A 342 37.51 -40.14 -3.71
CA THR A 342 38.67 -39.37 -3.24
C THR A 342 39.55 -40.11 -2.24
N GLY A 343 38.96 -41.02 -1.48
CA GLY A 343 39.62 -41.69 -0.33
C GLY A 343 39.89 -40.71 0.84
N ASN A 344 39.30 -39.51 0.82
CA ASN A 344 39.50 -38.49 1.86
C ASN A 344 38.27 -37.56 1.90
N ASP A 345 37.53 -37.60 3.00
CA ASP A 345 36.32 -36.79 3.21
C ASP A 345 36.59 -35.29 3.41
N GLN A 346 37.88 -34.86 3.44
CA GLN A 346 38.26 -33.45 3.48
C GLN A 346 38.50 -32.86 2.07
N ILE A 347 38.40 -33.66 1.02
CA ILE A 347 38.49 -33.26 -0.37
C ILE A 347 37.15 -33.47 -1.02
N LEU A 348 36.57 -32.41 -1.52
CA LEU A 348 35.27 -32.40 -2.16
C LEU A 348 35.39 -32.46 -3.68
N ILE A 349 34.36 -32.98 -4.33
CA ILE A 349 34.20 -33.00 -5.79
C ILE A 349 33.07 -32.04 -6.17
N GLN A 350 33.30 -31.14 -7.10
CA GLN A 350 32.35 -30.15 -7.61
C GLN A 350 31.01 -30.80 -8.02
N GLY A 351 29.92 -30.27 -7.51
CA GLY A 351 28.56 -30.70 -7.85
C GLY A 351 28.15 -32.08 -7.30
N ILE A 352 29.09 -32.92 -6.83
CA ILE A 352 28.85 -34.31 -6.40
C ILE A 352 28.94 -34.46 -4.88
N SER A 353 29.96 -33.92 -4.28
CA SER A 353 30.17 -34.00 -2.83
C SER A 353 29.06 -33.28 -2.06
N SER A 354 28.75 -33.75 -0.88
CA SER A 354 27.78 -33.16 0.04
C SER A 354 28.50 -32.58 1.26
N LEU A 355 28.85 -31.31 1.22
CA LEU A 355 29.50 -30.65 2.36
C LEU A 355 28.60 -30.71 3.61
N LYS A 356 29.12 -31.24 4.67
CA LYS A 356 28.55 -31.17 6.01
C LYS A 356 29.52 -30.49 6.96
N VAL A 357 29.02 -29.46 7.62
CA VAL A 357 29.76 -28.65 8.60
C VAL A 357 29.30 -29.03 10.01
N THR A 358 30.24 -29.10 10.95
CA THR A 358 29.96 -29.26 12.39
C THR A 358 30.61 -28.07 13.12
N ALA A 359 29.78 -27.09 13.53
CA ALA A 359 30.21 -25.93 14.29
C ALA A 359 30.59 -26.34 15.75
N THR A 360 31.63 -25.74 16.28
CA THR A 360 31.85 -25.75 17.74
C THR A 360 30.73 -24.95 18.40
N ALA A 361 30.18 -25.45 19.50
CA ALA A 361 29.09 -24.74 20.17
C ALA A 361 29.49 -23.31 20.57
N ALA A 362 28.83 -22.34 20.02
CA ALA A 362 29.02 -20.93 20.34
C ALA A 362 28.38 -20.57 21.69
N THR A 363 28.89 -19.54 22.36
CA THR A 363 28.35 -19.03 23.62
C THR A 363 27.82 -17.61 23.42
N ALA A 364 26.54 -17.40 23.64
CA ALA A 364 25.93 -16.10 23.64
C ALA A 364 26.25 -15.30 24.90
N LYS A 365 26.18 -13.97 24.83
CA LYS A 365 26.50 -13.05 25.94
C LYS A 365 25.25 -12.28 26.39
N ASN A 366 25.32 -11.70 27.58
CA ASN A 366 24.37 -10.72 28.10
C ASN A 366 22.90 -11.20 28.03
N GLY A 367 22.65 -12.49 28.36
CA GLY A 367 21.30 -13.06 28.44
C GLY A 367 20.67 -13.47 27.10
N ALA A 368 21.39 -13.34 25.98
CA ALA A 368 20.96 -13.92 24.70
C ALA A 368 21.18 -15.44 24.67
N THR A 369 20.60 -16.10 23.70
CA THR A 369 20.82 -17.52 23.37
C THR A 369 21.36 -17.62 21.95
N ILE A 370 22.01 -18.73 21.59
CA ILE A 370 22.35 -18.98 20.18
C ILE A 370 21.06 -19.32 19.44
N SER A 371 20.79 -18.57 18.40
CA SER A 371 19.60 -18.73 17.55
C SER A 371 19.84 -19.75 16.44
N SER A 372 20.98 -19.63 15.76
CA SER A 372 21.31 -20.50 14.62
C SER A 372 22.78 -20.36 14.23
N TYR A 373 23.18 -21.26 13.35
CA TYR A 373 24.43 -21.17 12.60
C TYR A 373 24.10 -21.07 11.12
N SER A 374 24.81 -20.23 10.39
CA SER A 374 24.73 -20.16 8.93
C SER A 374 26.08 -20.49 8.32
N VAL A 375 26.05 -21.11 7.16
CA VAL A 375 27.22 -21.49 6.38
C VAL A 375 27.12 -20.88 4.99
N VAL A 376 28.23 -20.34 4.51
CA VAL A 376 28.42 -19.91 3.13
C VAL A 376 29.66 -20.62 2.60
N ALA A 377 29.52 -21.31 1.47
CA ALA A 377 30.61 -22.01 0.77
C ALA A 377 30.47 -21.82 -0.73
N GLY A 378 31.19 -20.84 -1.32
CA GLY A 378 30.96 -20.39 -2.68
C GLY A 378 29.52 -19.82 -2.83
N SER A 379 28.74 -20.39 -3.74
CA SER A 379 27.32 -20.05 -3.92
C SER A 379 26.38 -20.85 -3.00
N ALA A 380 26.86 -21.91 -2.34
CA ALA A 380 26.05 -22.73 -1.46
C ALA A 380 25.87 -22.05 -0.10
N THR A 381 24.63 -22.06 0.39
CA THR A 381 24.28 -21.51 1.70
C THR A 381 23.39 -22.48 2.46
N ALA A 382 23.60 -22.56 3.77
CA ALA A 382 22.77 -23.36 4.65
C ALA A 382 22.66 -22.70 6.02
N SER A 383 21.61 -23.03 6.77
CA SER A 383 21.46 -22.62 8.16
C SER A 383 20.80 -23.73 8.98
N ASN A 384 21.14 -23.81 10.27
CA ASN A 384 20.54 -24.74 11.20
C ASN A 384 20.56 -24.15 12.61
N THR A 385 19.61 -24.56 13.43
CA THR A 385 19.63 -24.28 14.88
C THR A 385 20.57 -25.21 15.64
N SER A 386 20.89 -26.37 15.05
CA SER A 386 21.89 -27.32 15.56
C SER A 386 23.30 -26.93 15.05
N THR A 387 24.32 -27.40 15.79
CA THR A 387 25.72 -27.27 15.37
C THR A 387 26.08 -28.09 14.13
N VAL A 388 25.28 -29.09 13.75
CA VAL A 388 25.47 -29.90 12.54
C VAL A 388 24.65 -29.30 11.41
N ILE A 389 25.32 -28.82 10.36
CA ILE A 389 24.73 -28.12 9.25
C ILE A 389 25.03 -28.85 7.93
N PRO A 390 24.06 -29.54 7.34
CA PRO A 390 24.20 -30.07 5.99
C PRO A 390 24.12 -28.91 5.01
N VAL A 391 25.17 -28.72 4.21
CA VAL A 391 25.26 -27.63 3.22
C VAL A 391 24.88 -28.13 1.83
N GLY A 392 25.25 -29.38 1.51
CA GLY A 392 25.00 -29.98 0.21
C GLY A 392 26.14 -29.78 -0.78
N ALA A 393 25.81 -29.82 -2.06
CA ALA A 393 26.81 -29.78 -3.12
C ALA A 393 27.42 -28.37 -3.29
N ILE A 394 28.72 -28.35 -3.59
CA ILE A 394 29.46 -27.12 -3.90
C ILE A 394 29.68 -27.06 -5.41
N ALA A 395 29.16 -26.02 -6.03
CA ALA A 395 29.23 -25.83 -7.49
C ALA A 395 30.54 -25.18 -7.99
N THR A 396 31.35 -24.63 -7.11
CA THR A 396 32.58 -23.93 -7.45
C THR A 396 33.79 -24.83 -7.16
N ALA A 397 34.64 -25.05 -8.15
CA ALA A 397 35.89 -25.79 -7.98
C ALA A 397 37.01 -24.88 -7.45
N GLY A 398 38.13 -25.51 -7.02
CA GLY A 398 39.33 -24.83 -6.54
C GLY A 398 39.31 -24.66 -5.01
N THR A 399 39.94 -23.59 -4.53
CA THR A 399 39.98 -23.25 -3.11
C THR A 399 38.73 -22.44 -2.76
N VAL A 400 37.81 -23.03 -2.00
CA VAL A 400 36.54 -22.41 -1.62
C VAL A 400 36.56 -22.03 -0.13
N PRO A 401 36.36 -20.75 0.22
CA PRO A 401 36.22 -20.34 1.60
C PRO A 401 34.86 -20.81 2.13
N VAL A 402 34.88 -21.56 3.22
CA VAL A 402 33.69 -21.91 4.00
C VAL A 402 33.63 -20.97 5.20
N ILE A 403 32.60 -20.16 5.23
CA ILE A 403 32.35 -19.19 6.31
C ILE A 403 31.19 -19.70 7.16
N VAL A 404 31.46 -19.98 8.42
CA VAL A 404 30.44 -20.36 9.39
C VAL A 404 30.21 -19.20 10.34
N THR A 405 28.97 -18.81 10.50
CA THR A 405 28.55 -17.68 11.32
C THR A 405 27.60 -18.16 12.41
N ALA A 406 27.97 -17.98 13.66
CA ALA A 406 27.09 -18.16 14.81
C ALA A 406 26.25 -16.89 15.01
N ILE A 407 24.95 -17.05 15.19
CA ILE A 407 23.96 -15.96 15.31
C ILE A 407 23.24 -16.11 16.65
N ASP A 408 23.25 -15.05 17.45
CA ASP A 408 22.50 -15.04 18.70
C ASP A 408 21.03 -14.61 18.50
N SER A 409 20.21 -14.72 19.53
CA SER A 409 18.78 -14.36 19.53
C SER A 409 18.51 -12.89 19.26
N ARG A 410 19.50 -12.01 19.40
CA ARG A 410 19.45 -10.60 19.01
C ARG A 410 19.82 -10.37 17.55
N GLY A 411 20.44 -11.36 16.88
CA GLY A 411 21.00 -11.24 15.55
C GLY A 411 22.40 -10.63 15.52
N TYR A 412 23.16 -10.67 16.63
CA TYR A 412 24.61 -10.45 16.59
C TYR A 412 25.32 -11.70 16.10
N THR A 413 26.42 -11.51 15.44
CA THR A 413 27.11 -12.59 14.72
C THR A 413 28.61 -12.61 15.05
N THR A 414 29.17 -13.81 14.98
CA THR A 414 30.63 -14.03 14.95
C THR A 414 30.91 -15.15 13.96
N SER A 415 31.87 -14.95 13.08
CA SER A 415 32.17 -15.87 11.99
C SER A 415 33.57 -16.48 12.14
N SER A 416 33.74 -17.67 11.59
CA SER A 416 35.03 -18.35 11.38
C SER A 416 35.11 -18.82 9.93
N THR A 417 36.31 -18.82 9.34
CA THR A 417 36.51 -19.18 7.94
C THR A 417 37.61 -20.26 7.83
N VAL A 418 37.33 -21.28 7.03
CA VAL A 418 38.27 -22.31 6.63
C VAL A 418 38.23 -22.46 5.11
N ASN A 419 39.36 -22.50 4.46
CA ASN A 419 39.45 -22.80 3.04
C ASN A 419 39.44 -24.31 2.81
N ILE A 420 38.56 -24.76 1.93
CA ILE A 420 38.46 -26.18 1.54
C ILE A 420 38.90 -26.37 0.08
N THR A 421 39.31 -27.58 -0.27
CA THR A 421 39.64 -27.96 -1.63
C THR A 421 38.45 -28.66 -2.28
N VAL A 422 37.99 -28.13 -3.43
CA VAL A 422 36.94 -28.72 -4.26
C VAL A 422 37.55 -29.05 -5.62
N LEU A 423 37.62 -30.31 -5.95
CA LEU A 423 38.15 -30.77 -7.25
C LEU A 423 37.12 -30.48 -8.33
N GLU A 424 37.63 -30.05 -9.48
CA GLU A 424 36.79 -29.78 -10.66
C GLU A 424 36.15 -31.09 -11.17
N TYR A 425 34.91 -31.01 -11.55
CA TYR A 425 34.18 -32.13 -12.13
C TYR A 425 32.97 -31.61 -12.92
N GLU A 426 33.04 -31.82 -14.24
CA GLU A 426 31.99 -31.41 -15.16
C GLU A 426 31.03 -32.57 -15.55
N GLY A 427 31.38 -33.78 -15.09
CA GLY A 427 30.56 -34.96 -15.34
C GLY A 427 30.97 -35.72 -16.60
N ILE A 428 30.03 -36.40 -17.18
CA ILE A 428 30.16 -37.14 -18.42
C ILE A 428 29.70 -36.20 -19.54
N ASN A 429 30.54 -36.05 -20.57
CA ASN A 429 30.23 -35.26 -21.76
C ASN A 429 30.04 -36.19 -22.95
N ILE A 430 28.79 -36.44 -23.35
CA ILE A 430 28.49 -37.17 -24.61
C ILE A 430 28.58 -36.14 -25.73
N SER A 431 29.74 -36.13 -26.44
CA SER A 431 30.05 -35.08 -27.39
C SER A 431 29.44 -35.30 -28.78
N ASP A 432 29.29 -36.56 -29.18
CA ASP A 432 28.61 -36.92 -30.44
C ASP A 432 27.83 -38.23 -30.27
N TYR A 433 26.68 -38.27 -30.89
CA TYR A 433 25.85 -39.48 -30.95
C TYR A 433 24.89 -39.46 -32.15
N SER A 434 24.77 -40.57 -32.79
CA SER A 434 23.78 -40.73 -33.86
C SER A 434 23.35 -42.17 -33.98
N MET A 435 22.14 -42.34 -34.45
CA MET A 435 21.61 -43.67 -34.83
C MET A 435 20.57 -43.51 -35.93
N ARG A 436 20.73 -44.24 -36.97
CA ARG A 436 19.85 -44.24 -38.12
C ARG A 436 19.73 -45.65 -38.74
N ARG A 437 18.72 -45.88 -39.51
CA ARG A 437 18.61 -47.10 -40.32
C ARG A 437 19.60 -47.07 -41.48
N VAL A 438 20.13 -48.23 -41.80
CA VAL A 438 20.90 -48.38 -43.03
C VAL A 438 19.95 -48.08 -44.19
N ASN A 439 20.41 -47.24 -45.12
CA ASN A 439 19.65 -46.79 -46.31
C ASN A 439 18.27 -46.16 -45.94
N GLU A 440 18.06 -45.68 -44.71
CA GLU A 440 16.83 -45.06 -44.18
C GLU A 440 15.61 -46.00 -44.08
N VAL A 441 15.74 -47.25 -44.52
CA VAL A 441 14.60 -48.20 -44.61
C VAL A 441 14.88 -49.58 -44.02
N GLU A 442 16.15 -49.95 -43.81
CA GLU A 442 16.55 -51.30 -43.38
C GLU A 442 16.23 -51.57 -41.91
N ASP A 443 16.14 -52.85 -41.53
CA ASP A 443 16.09 -53.26 -40.13
C ASP A 443 17.40 -52.97 -39.37
N ALA A 444 18.53 -53.18 -40.07
CA ALA A 444 19.85 -52.86 -39.55
C ALA A 444 20.02 -51.36 -39.31
N THR A 445 20.75 -51.00 -38.26
CA THR A 445 21.00 -49.61 -37.87
C THR A 445 22.50 -49.34 -37.83
N GLN A 446 22.89 -48.10 -38.16
CA GLN A 446 24.19 -47.54 -37.86
C GLN A 446 24.12 -46.76 -36.56
N ALA A 447 25.12 -46.84 -35.75
CA ALA A 447 25.19 -46.13 -34.50
C ALA A 447 26.60 -45.61 -34.21
N HIS A 448 26.65 -44.39 -33.71
CA HIS A 448 27.82 -43.75 -33.18
C HIS A 448 27.55 -43.12 -31.83
N ILE A 449 28.42 -43.27 -30.89
CA ILE A 449 28.46 -42.48 -29.64
C ILE A 449 29.89 -42.32 -29.20
N SER A 450 30.25 -41.09 -28.84
CA SER A 450 31.58 -40.76 -28.30
C SER A 450 31.47 -39.64 -27.25
N GLY A 451 32.48 -39.57 -26.41
CA GLY A 451 32.55 -38.53 -25.35
C GLY A 451 33.70 -38.73 -24.38
N ASP A 452 33.67 -37.92 -23.37
CA ASP A 452 34.70 -37.84 -22.32
C ASP A 452 34.08 -37.92 -20.92
N ILE A 453 34.88 -38.32 -19.95
CA ILE A 453 34.56 -38.24 -18.53
C ILE A 453 35.56 -37.30 -17.84
N THR A 454 35.08 -36.52 -16.87
CA THR A 454 35.97 -35.63 -16.13
C THR A 454 36.89 -36.41 -15.20
N PRO A 455 38.24 -36.31 -15.31
CA PRO A 455 39.17 -36.95 -14.41
C PRO A 455 39.16 -36.29 -13.02
N VAL A 456 39.23 -37.09 -11.97
CA VAL A 456 39.42 -36.64 -10.58
C VAL A 456 40.83 -36.96 -10.14
N VAL A 457 41.75 -35.96 -10.22
CA VAL A 457 43.18 -36.17 -9.98
C VAL A 457 43.56 -35.84 -8.53
N ILE A 458 44.08 -36.83 -7.80
CA ILE A 458 44.60 -36.68 -6.44
C ILE A 458 46.00 -37.31 -6.35
N GLY A 459 46.96 -36.47 -5.96
CA GLY A 459 48.35 -36.91 -5.86
C GLY A 459 48.95 -37.41 -7.17
N GLY A 460 48.49 -36.89 -8.31
CA GLY A 460 48.91 -37.26 -9.66
C GLY A 460 48.24 -38.50 -10.24
N ALA A 461 47.30 -39.12 -9.55
CA ALA A 461 46.54 -40.29 -10.00
C ALA A 461 45.06 -39.92 -10.28
N ASN A 462 44.55 -40.28 -11.44
CA ASN A 462 43.11 -40.19 -11.72
C ASN A 462 42.35 -41.24 -10.89
N LYS A 463 41.34 -40.80 -10.12
CA LYS A 463 40.50 -41.64 -9.24
C LYS A 463 39.17 -41.98 -9.89
N ASN A 464 38.73 -41.19 -10.88
CA ASN A 464 37.52 -41.44 -11.64
C ASN A 464 37.85 -42.31 -12.88
N SER A 465 36.92 -43.11 -13.35
CA SER A 465 37.04 -43.86 -14.59
C SER A 465 35.66 -44.30 -15.08
N LEU A 466 35.56 -44.56 -16.37
CA LEU A 466 34.39 -45.18 -16.99
C LEU A 466 34.10 -46.51 -16.27
N VAL A 467 32.85 -46.69 -15.86
CA VAL A 467 32.36 -47.94 -15.24
C VAL A 467 31.66 -48.80 -16.27
N ASN A 468 30.84 -48.21 -17.12
CA ASN A 468 30.19 -48.91 -18.22
C ASN A 468 29.59 -47.96 -19.26
N LEU A 469 29.46 -48.46 -20.47
CA LEU A 469 28.70 -47.94 -21.57
C LEU A 469 27.65 -48.99 -21.97
N ARG A 470 26.40 -48.69 -21.85
CA ARG A 470 25.28 -49.63 -22.07
C ARG A 470 24.22 -49.01 -22.94
N TYR A 471 23.36 -49.85 -23.54
CA TYR A 471 22.16 -49.41 -24.20
C TYR A 471 20.95 -50.26 -23.83
N ARG A 472 19.78 -49.73 -24.09
CA ARG A 472 18.49 -50.42 -24.11
C ARG A 472 17.57 -49.76 -25.11
N TYR A 473 16.55 -50.47 -25.54
CA TYR A 473 15.60 -49.92 -26.50
C TYR A 473 14.16 -50.39 -26.23
N LYS A 474 13.22 -49.68 -26.82
CA LYS A 474 11.79 -50.04 -26.87
C LYS A 474 11.15 -49.51 -28.15
N LYS A 475 10.03 -50.11 -28.58
CA LYS A 475 9.17 -49.47 -29.59
C LYS A 475 8.60 -48.19 -28.98
N THR A 476 8.35 -47.18 -29.82
CA THR A 476 7.72 -45.92 -29.33
C THR A 476 6.31 -46.13 -28.75
N SER A 477 5.64 -47.25 -29.15
CA SER A 477 4.34 -47.68 -28.64
C SER A 477 4.40 -48.39 -27.27
N ASP A 478 5.56 -48.84 -26.85
CA ASP A 478 5.71 -49.66 -25.64
C ASP A 478 5.89 -48.74 -24.41
N ASP A 479 5.36 -49.16 -23.26
CA ASP A 479 5.46 -48.40 -22.03
C ASP A 479 6.85 -48.49 -21.38
N ALA A 480 7.54 -49.63 -21.53
CA ALA A 480 8.79 -49.91 -20.85
C ALA A 480 9.93 -50.26 -21.80
N TYR A 481 11.14 -49.90 -21.40
CA TYR A 481 12.36 -50.33 -22.06
C TYR A 481 12.68 -51.80 -21.80
N GLY A 482 13.33 -52.45 -22.75
CA GLY A 482 13.95 -53.75 -22.55
C GLY A 482 15.14 -53.72 -21.56
N SER A 483 15.78 -54.88 -21.43
CA SER A 483 16.96 -55.01 -20.55
C SER A 483 18.16 -54.22 -21.07
N TYR A 484 19.07 -53.87 -20.19
CA TYR A 484 20.35 -53.27 -20.58
C TYR A 484 21.29 -54.28 -21.23
N HIS A 485 21.97 -53.82 -22.27
CA HIS A 485 23.00 -54.53 -22.99
C HIS A 485 24.33 -53.73 -22.84
N SER A 486 25.46 -54.43 -22.62
CA SER A 486 26.78 -53.80 -22.59
C SER A 486 27.26 -53.51 -24.03
N LEU A 487 27.87 -52.32 -24.22
CA LEU A 487 28.53 -51.97 -25.45
C LEU A 487 30.04 -52.15 -25.38
N LEU A 488 30.58 -51.99 -24.16
CA LEU A 488 31.99 -52.13 -23.88
C LEU A 488 32.18 -53.17 -22.76
N ASP A 489 32.99 -54.16 -22.97
CA ASP A 489 33.63 -54.87 -21.89
C ASP A 489 34.56 -53.91 -21.13
N ALA A 490 34.63 -53.96 -19.84
CA ALA A 490 35.21 -52.97 -18.93
C ALA A 490 36.74 -52.72 -19.07
N THR A 491 37.30 -52.86 -20.24
CA THR A 491 38.74 -52.68 -20.57
C THR A 491 39.10 -51.36 -21.22
N VAL A 492 38.27 -50.35 -21.14
CA VAL A 492 38.69 -49.00 -21.47
C VAL A 492 39.33 -48.39 -20.23
N ALA A 493 40.51 -48.85 -19.88
CA ALA A 493 41.14 -48.63 -18.57
C ALA A 493 42.05 -47.43 -18.57
N ASP A 494 42.35 -46.60 -19.28
CA ASP A 494 43.25 -45.44 -19.08
C ASP A 494 42.88 -44.15 -19.82
N ASP A 495 41.78 -44.13 -20.54
CA ASP A 495 41.36 -42.92 -21.24
C ASP A 495 40.13 -42.30 -20.55
N ASP A 496 40.19 -41.01 -20.37
CA ASP A 496 39.07 -40.17 -19.94
C ASP A 496 38.03 -40.02 -21.08
N SER A 497 38.09 -40.87 -22.13
CA SER A 497 37.24 -40.85 -23.30
C SER A 497 36.61 -42.24 -23.58
N PHE A 498 35.47 -42.24 -24.24
CA PHE A 498 34.80 -43.42 -24.73
C PHE A 498 34.31 -43.21 -26.17
N SER A 499 34.34 -44.28 -26.94
CA SER A 499 33.79 -44.26 -28.30
C SER A 499 33.22 -45.63 -28.68
N PHE A 500 32.11 -45.60 -29.37
CA PHE A 500 31.51 -46.74 -30.04
C PHE A 500 31.06 -46.31 -31.43
N ASP A 501 31.41 -47.10 -32.44
CA ASP A 501 31.03 -46.85 -33.83
C ASP A 501 30.73 -48.18 -34.53
N SER A 502 29.60 -48.21 -35.25
CA SER A 502 29.21 -49.38 -36.00
C SER A 502 28.33 -49.02 -37.20
N ASP A 503 28.77 -49.46 -38.39
CA ASP A 503 28.01 -49.26 -39.66
C ASP A 503 26.83 -50.21 -39.80
N GLU A 504 26.84 -51.36 -39.15
CA GLU A 504 25.76 -52.31 -39.12
C GLU A 504 25.71 -52.93 -37.72
N TRP A 505 24.71 -52.50 -36.92
CA TRP A 505 24.66 -52.82 -35.50
C TRP A 505 23.35 -53.54 -35.13
N LEU A 506 22.48 -52.87 -34.44
CA LEU A 506 21.23 -53.41 -33.91
C LEU A 506 20.17 -53.55 -34.98
N SER A 507 19.59 -54.76 -35.11
CA SER A 507 18.45 -54.97 -36.01
C SER A 507 17.15 -54.60 -35.31
N LEU A 508 16.49 -53.59 -35.82
CA LEU A 508 15.19 -53.08 -35.36
C LEU A 508 14.16 -53.16 -36.47
N ASP A 509 13.09 -53.92 -36.28
CA ASP A 509 12.02 -54.07 -37.25
C ASP A 509 11.61 -52.72 -37.86
N ALA A 510 11.80 -52.56 -39.18
CA ALA A 510 11.55 -51.30 -39.89
C ALA A 510 10.08 -50.87 -39.88
N ASP A 511 9.17 -51.73 -39.49
CA ASP A 511 7.76 -51.42 -39.37
C ASP A 511 7.41 -50.58 -38.12
N TYR A 512 8.37 -50.37 -37.23
CA TYR A 512 8.17 -49.61 -36.01
C TYR A 512 9.22 -48.54 -35.83
N SER A 513 8.85 -47.48 -35.11
CA SER A 513 9.81 -46.53 -34.57
C SER A 513 10.27 -46.98 -33.16
N TYR A 514 11.51 -46.66 -32.83
CA TYR A 514 12.10 -47.05 -31.57
C TYR A 514 12.72 -45.86 -30.85
N TYR A 515 12.68 -45.90 -29.54
CA TYR A 515 13.56 -45.14 -28.66
C TYR A 515 14.73 -46.04 -28.29
N VAL A 516 15.94 -45.61 -28.59
CA VAL A 516 17.18 -46.27 -28.18
C VAL A 516 17.89 -45.34 -27.22
N GLN A 517 18.19 -45.85 -26.05
CA GLN A 517 18.80 -45.12 -24.97
C GLN A 517 20.19 -45.64 -24.73
N PHE A 518 21.21 -44.76 -24.84
CA PHE A 518 22.57 -45.02 -24.41
C PHE A 518 22.76 -44.47 -23.02
N ILE A 519 23.47 -45.20 -22.19
CA ILE A 519 23.73 -44.86 -20.77
C ILE A 519 25.21 -45.04 -20.52
N VAL A 520 25.84 -43.96 -20.11
CA VAL A 520 27.24 -43.88 -19.75
C VAL A 520 27.35 -43.70 -18.25
N ASN A 521 28.18 -44.47 -17.57
CA ASN A 521 28.42 -44.35 -16.15
C ASN A 521 29.92 -44.21 -15.88
N ASP A 522 30.30 -43.25 -15.10
CA ASP A 522 31.59 -43.21 -14.41
C ASP A 522 31.39 -43.60 -12.94
N LYS A 523 32.40 -43.45 -12.09
CA LYS A 523 32.29 -43.79 -10.65
C LYS A 523 31.42 -42.83 -9.86
N LEU A 524 31.09 -41.69 -10.39
CA LEU A 524 30.41 -40.60 -9.70
C LEU A 524 28.98 -40.37 -10.20
N THR A 525 28.76 -40.43 -11.51
CA THR A 525 27.50 -40.08 -12.17
C THR A 525 27.12 -41.04 -13.27
N SER A 526 25.98 -40.79 -13.83
CA SER A 526 25.53 -41.43 -15.07
C SER A 526 24.88 -40.39 -15.97
N ASP A 527 25.14 -40.47 -17.26
CA ASP A 527 24.46 -39.65 -18.25
C ASP A 527 23.78 -40.55 -19.29
N THR A 528 22.77 -39.99 -19.95
CA THR A 528 21.88 -40.75 -20.78
C THR A 528 21.44 -39.93 -21.99
N VAL A 529 21.60 -40.50 -23.18
CA VAL A 529 21.04 -39.94 -24.39
C VAL A 529 20.01 -40.88 -25.00
N THR A 530 18.92 -40.33 -25.49
CA THR A 530 17.86 -41.11 -26.18
C THR A 530 17.73 -40.64 -27.62
N ILE A 531 17.84 -41.60 -28.54
CA ILE A 531 17.72 -41.36 -29.96
C ILE A 531 16.42 -42.01 -30.47
N THR A 532 15.71 -41.26 -31.28
CA THR A 532 14.55 -41.83 -31.98
C THR A 532 14.99 -42.39 -33.32
N VAL A 533 14.82 -43.70 -33.50
CA VAL A 533 14.98 -44.35 -34.80
C VAL A 533 13.58 -44.45 -35.43
N PRO A 534 13.32 -43.69 -36.47
CA PRO A 534 11.98 -43.70 -37.11
C PRO A 534 11.70 -45.02 -37.83
N GLN A 535 10.45 -45.23 -38.16
CA GLN A 535 10.09 -46.26 -39.12
C GLN A 535 10.88 -46.03 -40.41
N GLY A 536 11.22 -47.09 -41.13
CA GLY A 536 11.74 -46.99 -42.47
C GLY A 536 10.72 -46.28 -43.36
N THR A 537 11.03 -45.05 -43.77
CA THR A 537 10.09 -44.21 -44.53
C THR A 537 10.60 -44.03 -45.95
N PRO A 538 10.02 -44.73 -46.94
CA PRO A 538 10.41 -44.56 -48.33
C PRO A 538 10.05 -43.15 -48.81
N LEU A 539 10.91 -42.57 -49.69
CA LEU A 539 10.65 -41.28 -50.33
C LEU A 539 9.28 -41.26 -51.02
N LEU A 540 8.87 -42.38 -51.57
CA LEU A 540 7.53 -42.61 -52.15
C LEU A 540 6.95 -43.91 -51.60
N SER A 541 5.75 -43.87 -51.09
CA SER A 541 4.98 -45.02 -50.68
C SER A 541 3.72 -45.16 -51.55
N PHE A 542 3.42 -46.37 -51.98
CA PHE A 542 2.21 -46.68 -52.74
C PHE A 542 1.31 -47.61 -51.90
N ARG A 543 0.16 -47.16 -51.55
CA ARG A 543 -0.86 -47.94 -50.86
C ARG A 543 -2.12 -47.92 -51.70
N ARG A 544 -2.99 -48.91 -51.55
CA ARG A 544 -4.22 -49.05 -52.36
C ARG A 544 -4.89 -47.66 -52.58
N LYS A 545 -4.79 -47.15 -53.83
CA LYS A 545 -5.32 -45.85 -54.28
C LYS A 545 -4.74 -44.63 -53.63
N LYS A 546 -3.58 -44.71 -52.93
CA LYS A 546 -2.94 -43.61 -52.28
C LYS A 546 -1.43 -43.56 -52.56
N VAL A 547 -0.90 -42.37 -52.69
CA VAL A 547 0.55 -42.09 -52.79
C VAL A 547 0.97 -41.22 -51.64
N GLY A 548 1.99 -41.64 -50.90
CA GLY A 548 2.68 -40.86 -49.89
C GLY A 548 4.01 -40.36 -50.42
N VAL A 549 4.36 -39.12 -50.15
CA VAL A 549 5.69 -38.58 -50.35
C VAL A 549 6.27 -38.29 -48.95
N ASN A 550 7.38 -38.94 -48.64
CA ASN A 550 7.93 -38.97 -47.27
C ASN A 550 6.92 -39.44 -46.21
N LYS A 551 6.02 -40.31 -46.59
CA LYS A 551 5.03 -40.94 -45.70
C LYS A 551 4.87 -42.42 -46.05
N ARG A 552 4.93 -43.27 -45.03
CA ARG A 552 4.71 -44.72 -45.18
C ARG A 552 3.22 -45.06 -45.34
N GLU A 553 2.40 -44.45 -44.52
CA GLU A 553 0.95 -44.66 -44.51
C GLU A 553 0.21 -43.38 -44.91
N PRO A 554 -0.06 -43.15 -46.20
CA PRO A 554 -0.76 -41.95 -46.63
C PRO A 554 -2.23 -41.94 -46.20
N ALA A 555 -2.68 -40.86 -45.60
CA ALA A 555 -4.07 -40.69 -45.17
C ALA A 555 -5.01 -40.29 -46.33
N ALA A 556 -4.50 -39.61 -47.35
CA ALA A 556 -5.24 -39.12 -48.52
C ALA A 556 -4.74 -39.78 -49.81
N ALA A 557 -5.45 -39.58 -50.97
CA ALA A 557 -5.05 -40.07 -52.27
C ALA A 557 -3.63 -39.61 -52.67
N LEU A 558 -3.27 -38.38 -52.35
CA LEU A 558 -1.91 -37.87 -52.37
C LEU A 558 -1.67 -37.24 -50.98
N ASP A 559 -0.71 -37.74 -50.24
CA ASP A 559 -0.37 -37.28 -48.90
C ASP A 559 1.14 -36.98 -48.80
N VAL A 560 1.48 -35.73 -48.66
CA VAL A 560 2.85 -35.22 -48.67
C VAL A 560 3.22 -34.71 -47.27
N ALA A 561 4.25 -35.30 -46.68
CA ALA A 561 4.84 -34.74 -45.47
C ALA A 561 5.82 -33.61 -45.85
N GLY A 562 5.33 -32.40 -45.87
CA GLY A 562 6.09 -31.20 -46.23
C GLY A 562 5.29 -30.23 -47.10
N SER A 563 5.93 -29.15 -47.50
CA SER A 563 5.32 -28.15 -48.38
C SER A 563 5.26 -28.63 -49.83
N VAL A 564 4.15 -28.41 -50.50
CA VAL A 564 4.01 -28.65 -51.96
C VAL A 564 4.19 -27.33 -52.68
N MET A 565 5.21 -27.25 -53.52
CA MET A 565 5.48 -26.08 -54.35
C MET A 565 5.20 -26.38 -55.83
N MET A 566 4.53 -25.48 -56.54
CA MET A 566 4.38 -25.50 -57.99
C MET A 566 5.03 -24.25 -58.60
N ASN A 567 6.02 -24.43 -59.43
CA ASN A 567 6.77 -23.33 -60.09
C ASN A 567 7.31 -22.30 -59.10
N GLY A 568 7.78 -22.74 -57.92
CA GLY A 568 8.31 -21.87 -56.88
C GLY A 568 7.28 -21.21 -55.97
N PHE A 569 6.00 -21.58 -56.09
CA PHE A 569 4.90 -21.06 -55.26
C PHE A 569 4.32 -22.15 -54.37
N ASN A 570 4.03 -21.84 -53.13
CA ASN A 570 3.29 -22.73 -52.24
C ASN A 570 1.86 -22.94 -52.75
N VAL A 571 1.39 -24.19 -52.78
CA VAL A 571 -0.02 -24.50 -53.03
C VAL A 571 -0.84 -24.00 -51.85
N LEU A 572 -1.83 -23.11 -52.10
CA LEU A 572 -2.69 -22.47 -51.11
C LEU A 572 -3.32 -23.49 -50.15
N GLY A 573 -3.09 -23.27 -48.87
CA GLY A 573 -3.73 -23.97 -47.75
C GLY A 573 -4.31 -23.02 -46.71
N LEU A 574 -5.16 -23.53 -45.85
CA LEU A 574 -5.55 -22.80 -44.60
C LEU A 574 -4.31 -22.70 -43.73
N VAL A 575 -3.82 -21.47 -43.50
CA VAL A 575 -2.52 -21.27 -42.89
C VAL A 575 -2.60 -21.24 -41.37
N ALA A 576 -3.48 -20.48 -40.78
CA ALA A 576 -3.64 -20.45 -39.33
C ALA A 576 -4.92 -19.72 -38.88
N ALA A 577 -5.39 -20.05 -37.69
CA ALA A 577 -6.29 -19.18 -36.93
C ALA A 577 -5.50 -18.02 -36.30
N LEU A 578 -5.95 -16.79 -36.51
CA LEU A 578 -5.39 -15.62 -35.88
C LEU A 578 -5.84 -15.54 -34.40
N THR A 579 -4.91 -15.38 -33.51
CA THR A 579 -5.15 -15.37 -32.06
C THR A 579 -5.63 -14.01 -31.55
N GLY A 580 -5.41 -12.94 -32.33
CA GLY A 580 -5.64 -11.55 -31.95
C GLY A 580 -4.37 -10.84 -31.53
N GLU A 581 -3.25 -11.53 -31.50
CA GLU A 581 -1.93 -10.90 -31.28
C GLU A 581 -1.32 -10.37 -32.58
N GLU A 582 -1.76 -10.90 -33.70
CA GLU A 582 -1.22 -10.57 -35.03
C GLU A 582 -1.75 -9.23 -35.55
N ASP A 583 -0.85 -8.41 -36.06
CA ASP A 583 -1.18 -7.21 -36.83
C ASP A 583 -1.34 -7.60 -38.32
N LEU A 584 -2.47 -7.26 -38.91
CA LEU A 584 -2.76 -7.59 -40.32
C LEU A 584 -1.77 -6.94 -41.31
N ASN A 585 -1.02 -5.90 -40.89
CA ASN A 585 0.07 -5.38 -41.73
C ASN A 585 1.25 -6.34 -41.85
N ASN A 586 1.40 -7.27 -40.92
CA ASN A 586 2.47 -8.26 -40.88
C ASN A 586 2.04 -9.60 -41.54
N ILE A 587 0.76 -9.80 -41.85
CA ILE A 587 0.27 -10.99 -42.55
C ILE A 587 0.46 -10.77 -44.05
N VAL A 588 1.62 -11.12 -44.52
CA VAL A 588 2.04 -10.87 -45.91
C VAL A 588 2.13 -12.13 -46.75
N ASP A 589 2.14 -13.32 -46.15
CA ASP A 589 2.22 -14.59 -46.82
C ASP A 589 0.86 -14.98 -47.42
N GLY A 590 0.86 -15.50 -48.66
CA GLY A 590 -0.33 -15.92 -49.33
C GLY A 590 -1.05 -17.05 -48.59
N GLY A 591 -2.35 -16.93 -48.36
CA GLY A 591 -3.13 -17.94 -47.64
C GLY A 591 -4.51 -17.46 -47.22
N ILE A 592 -5.22 -18.33 -46.50
CA ILE A 592 -6.50 -18.03 -45.89
C ILE A 592 -6.33 -18.11 -44.35
N TYR A 593 -6.62 -17.04 -43.68
CA TYR A 593 -6.52 -16.92 -42.24
C TYR A 593 -7.91 -16.70 -41.65
N THR A 594 -8.13 -17.15 -40.45
CA THR A 594 -9.42 -16.98 -39.76
C THR A 594 -9.27 -16.24 -38.46
N GLN A 595 -10.09 -15.22 -38.21
CA GLN A 595 -10.27 -14.61 -36.88
C GLN A 595 -11.62 -15.02 -36.32
N ALA A 596 -11.62 -15.84 -35.28
CA ALA A 596 -12.83 -16.45 -34.74
C ALA A 596 -13.60 -15.53 -33.75
N ALA A 597 -12.97 -14.48 -33.21
CA ALA A 597 -13.58 -13.66 -32.18
C ALA A 597 -13.56 -12.17 -32.51
N ASN A 598 -14.71 -11.50 -32.38
CA ASN A 598 -14.83 -10.05 -32.57
C ASN A 598 -13.89 -9.26 -31.66
N ALA A 599 -13.72 -9.71 -30.42
CA ALA A 599 -12.84 -9.06 -29.44
C ALA A 599 -11.37 -9.02 -29.86
N ASN A 600 -10.95 -9.96 -30.68
CA ASN A 600 -9.59 -10.10 -31.18
C ASN A 600 -9.34 -9.32 -32.49
N ALA A 601 -10.40 -8.92 -33.19
CA ALA A 601 -10.31 -8.14 -34.42
C ALA A 601 -10.18 -6.65 -34.11
N SER A 602 -8.98 -6.22 -33.72
CA SER A 602 -8.73 -4.82 -33.31
C SER A 602 -8.36 -3.92 -34.49
N THR A 603 -8.98 -2.76 -34.59
CA THR A 603 -8.59 -1.72 -35.57
C THR A 603 -7.18 -1.18 -35.31
N GLY A 604 -6.71 -1.23 -34.04
CA GLY A 604 -5.32 -0.91 -33.68
C GLY A 604 -4.30 -1.93 -34.22
N LYS A 605 -4.74 -3.14 -34.61
CA LYS A 605 -3.97 -4.16 -35.31
C LYS A 605 -4.34 -4.23 -36.80
N HIS A 606 -4.79 -3.13 -37.36
CA HIS A 606 -5.11 -2.92 -38.78
C HIS A 606 -6.21 -3.81 -39.33
N TYR A 607 -7.09 -4.34 -38.50
CA TYR A 607 -8.35 -4.92 -38.99
C TYR A 607 -9.25 -3.81 -39.58
N PRO A 608 -10.01 -4.07 -40.65
CA PRO A 608 -10.89 -3.05 -41.25
C PRO A 608 -12.03 -2.63 -40.31
N LYS A 609 -12.45 -3.52 -39.44
CA LYS A 609 -13.49 -3.35 -38.43
C LYS A 609 -13.28 -4.38 -37.32
N ALA A 610 -13.75 -4.07 -36.11
CA ALA A 610 -13.69 -4.98 -34.95
C ALA A 610 -14.75 -6.10 -35.08
N ILE A 611 -14.56 -6.98 -36.05
CA ILE A 611 -15.46 -8.10 -36.37
C ILE A 611 -14.66 -9.31 -36.81
N ALA A 612 -15.04 -10.50 -36.33
CA ALA A 612 -14.47 -11.77 -36.75
C ALA A 612 -14.68 -12.02 -38.24
N GLY A 613 -13.84 -12.83 -38.86
CA GLY A 613 -13.97 -13.10 -40.28
C GLY A 613 -12.81 -13.89 -40.89
N PHE A 614 -12.79 -13.90 -42.21
CA PHE A 614 -11.76 -14.56 -43.00
C PHE A 614 -10.89 -13.51 -43.69
N LEU A 615 -9.58 -13.67 -43.57
CA LEU A 615 -8.61 -12.89 -44.33
C LEU A 615 -8.00 -13.76 -45.41
N GLU A 616 -8.20 -13.40 -46.65
CA GLU A 616 -7.49 -13.96 -47.78
C GLU A 616 -6.34 -13.04 -48.18
N VAL A 617 -5.16 -13.59 -48.27
CA VAL A 617 -3.95 -12.89 -48.69
C VAL A 617 -3.47 -13.47 -50.02
N MET A 618 -3.37 -12.62 -51.01
CA MET A 618 -2.73 -12.97 -52.29
C MET A 618 -1.46 -12.12 -52.38
N ALA A 619 -0.35 -12.80 -52.44
CA ALA A 619 0.96 -12.17 -52.54
C ALA A 619 1.65 -12.64 -53.82
N ASN A 620 2.37 -11.76 -54.49
CA ASN A 620 3.21 -12.13 -55.62
C ASN A 620 4.70 -12.01 -55.24
N PRO A 621 5.60 -12.64 -55.98
CA PRO A 621 7.04 -12.60 -55.70
C PRO A 621 7.66 -11.22 -55.75
N SER A 622 7.02 -10.24 -56.39
CA SER A 622 7.46 -8.85 -56.48
C SER A 622 7.01 -7.99 -55.29
N GLY A 623 6.39 -8.60 -54.24
CA GLY A 623 6.01 -7.92 -53.01
C GLY A 623 4.70 -7.15 -53.08
N TYR A 624 3.88 -7.35 -54.14
CA TYR A 624 2.50 -6.87 -54.20
C TYR A 624 1.62 -7.81 -53.38
N ILE A 625 0.82 -7.24 -52.51
CA ILE A 625 -0.06 -8.02 -51.66
C ILE A 625 -1.47 -7.43 -51.76
N LEU A 626 -2.44 -8.31 -51.94
CA LEU A 626 -3.86 -7.99 -51.78
C LEU A 626 -4.36 -8.73 -50.56
N GLN A 627 -4.98 -8.00 -49.66
CA GLN A 627 -5.75 -8.57 -48.56
C GLN A 627 -7.24 -8.35 -48.78
N ARG A 628 -8.03 -9.40 -48.64
CA ARG A 628 -9.49 -9.37 -48.61
C ARG A 628 -9.97 -9.91 -47.26
N TYR A 629 -10.70 -9.09 -46.52
CA TYR A 629 -11.28 -9.45 -45.24
C TYR A 629 -12.79 -9.56 -45.37
N THR A 630 -13.34 -10.75 -45.16
CA THR A 630 -14.77 -11.03 -45.22
C THR A 630 -15.29 -11.23 -43.80
N ALA A 631 -16.23 -10.38 -43.34
CA ALA A 631 -16.88 -10.54 -42.06
C ALA A 631 -17.62 -11.88 -41.97
N TYR A 632 -17.57 -12.53 -40.82
CA TYR A 632 -18.13 -13.89 -40.63
C TYR A 632 -19.64 -13.96 -40.88
N ASP A 633 -20.34 -12.87 -40.61
CA ASP A 633 -21.80 -12.71 -40.79
C ASP A 633 -22.17 -12.22 -42.21
N ASN A 634 -21.20 -12.21 -43.11
CA ASN A 634 -21.33 -11.68 -44.46
C ASN A 634 -21.85 -10.24 -44.57
N SER A 635 -21.74 -9.47 -43.49
CA SER A 635 -22.21 -8.07 -43.45
C SER A 635 -21.35 -7.11 -44.27
N ALA A 636 -20.09 -7.47 -44.52
CA ALA A 636 -19.15 -6.63 -45.27
C ALA A 636 -17.96 -7.43 -45.80
N VAL A 637 -17.45 -7.00 -46.91
CA VAL A 637 -16.16 -7.41 -47.46
C VAL A 637 -15.28 -6.18 -47.59
N TYR A 638 -14.05 -6.30 -47.15
CA TYR A 638 -13.06 -5.24 -47.25
C TYR A 638 -11.87 -5.70 -48.03
N VAL A 639 -11.29 -4.79 -48.81
CA VAL A 639 -10.08 -5.07 -49.60
C VAL A 639 -9.05 -3.97 -49.39
N ARG A 640 -7.80 -4.34 -49.38
CA ARG A 640 -6.67 -3.40 -49.45
C ARG A 640 -5.48 -4.02 -50.16
N THR A 641 -4.59 -3.21 -50.59
CA THR A 641 -3.36 -3.65 -51.25
C THR A 641 -2.14 -3.06 -50.55
N ARG A 642 -1.02 -3.74 -50.70
CA ARG A 642 0.31 -3.25 -50.37
C ARG A 642 1.14 -3.12 -51.63
N TYR A 643 1.73 -1.94 -51.80
CA TYR A 643 2.60 -1.65 -52.92
C TYR A 643 3.87 -0.95 -52.44
N ASN A 644 5.01 -1.40 -52.90
CA ASN A 644 6.33 -0.84 -52.53
C ASN A 644 6.50 -0.67 -51.00
N GLY A 645 6.12 -1.70 -50.24
CA GLY A 645 6.23 -1.72 -48.78
C GLY A 645 5.12 -1.00 -48.00
N ASN A 646 4.27 -0.21 -48.68
CA ASN A 646 3.25 0.62 -48.02
C ASN A 646 1.85 0.02 -48.22
N TRP A 647 1.07 -0.05 -47.13
CA TRP A 647 -0.32 -0.45 -47.16
C TRP A 647 -1.22 0.72 -47.54
N TYR A 648 -2.14 0.50 -48.47
CA TYR A 648 -3.26 1.40 -48.69
C TYR A 648 -4.35 1.13 -47.64
N ALA A 649 -5.20 2.14 -47.43
CA ALA A 649 -6.32 1.99 -46.51
C ALA A 649 -7.33 0.94 -47.00
N TRP A 650 -7.98 0.27 -46.06
CA TRP A 650 -9.07 -0.64 -46.35
C TRP A 650 -10.21 0.07 -47.08
N LYS A 651 -10.74 -0.53 -48.08
CA LYS A 651 -11.95 -0.12 -48.79
C LYS A 651 -13.02 -1.18 -48.63
N SER A 652 -14.26 -0.78 -48.40
CA SER A 652 -15.39 -1.70 -48.37
C SER A 652 -15.87 -2.01 -49.77
N VAL A 653 -16.29 -3.27 -50.02
CA VAL A 653 -16.99 -3.69 -51.22
C VAL A 653 -18.49 -3.60 -50.93
N ALA A 654 -19.24 -2.91 -51.77
CA ALA A 654 -20.70 -2.88 -51.65
C ALA A 654 -21.28 -4.28 -51.93
N LEU A 655 -22.03 -4.83 -50.97
CA LEU A 655 -22.75 -6.09 -51.10
C LEU A 655 -24.22 -5.76 -51.38
N THR A 656 -24.79 -6.42 -52.41
CA THR A 656 -26.21 -6.30 -52.74
C THR A 656 -26.87 -7.63 -52.43
N THR A 657 -27.97 -7.60 -51.70
CA THR A 657 -28.78 -8.80 -51.47
C THR A 657 -29.45 -9.20 -52.79
N VAL A 658 -29.31 -10.47 -53.18
CA VAL A 658 -29.91 -11.03 -54.40
C VAL A 658 -31.22 -11.72 -54.06
#